data_52dde7b90d2e6ce5a58187bb148d4e75
#
_entry.id   52dde7b90d2e6ce5a58187bb148d4e75
#
_cell.length_a   1.000
_cell.length_b   1.000
_cell.length_c   1.000
_cell.angle_alpha   90.00
_cell.angle_beta   90.00
_cell.angle_gamma   90.00
#
_symmetry.space_group_name_H-M   'P 1'
#
loop_
_entity.id
_entity.type
_entity.pdbx_description
1 polymer ?
#
loop_
_entity_poly.entity_id
_entity_poly.type
_entity_poly.pdbx_seq_one_letter_code
_entity_poly.pdbx_strand_id
1 'polypeptide(L)'
;VITKVKSSKPYTKVTFKPDYRRFGIEGLTPDMMALFKKRFYDICAVTDQHEKKIKFALNGVSSSIKNFQQYIDMYIGAKEESKRVYEASECGRWEYAVAQAPGQEFTQVSFVNGICTYKGGKHVEYVIGQIVRKLQEYIEKKKKVKVNSATIKEQLILFLRCDIENPAFDSQTKDFMNTPSNKFGSSCTVSDGFIEKVAKMGVMETACDLTQVKEKNTAAKKTDGSKTRTVRGIENFMDANLSGTAQSGSCILILCEGLSAMSGIVSGLSSDDRNIIGIYPLRGKLLNVRGESVKKITDNKEITDLKKILGLENGRAYETIEDVRQHLRYGKIMIMCDQDTDGSHIKGLCINLFHCEWRSLTRIPGFISFMNTPILRATKGATTLSFYNDGEYNAWKTATADAAAWKIKYFKGLGTSKSDEFKEYFANKKIVDFVYEQASSDDVIDMVFNDKRANDRKTWLIEKYHKDSFLDTGKTHVGYSEFVDNELIHFSNYDCARSIPSMIDGLKISLRKILFSAFKRRLTSEIKVAQFSGYVSENSSYHHGEASLNGAIVNMAQNFVGSNNINLLEPNGQFGTRLQGGEDSASERYIYTMLNSITRSLFPEADDAVLNYLDDDGTKVEPEFYVPIIPFALVNGIKGIGTGFSCSIPPYNPRDLIANIRNRLTGQPVAELIPYFEGFKGTVEKIEADKYLIKGLYERTGPDTIVIKELPVGKWTMQYTKQLEEMMDGSTDKDGKKSAPIIKEFTSLCTEVNVNFTVVFPKGKLDEIIASEGGVDKLMKLTTTIKTSNIHMFNAERKLKKYEHVEQLIDDYFSVRYEAYQRRKLALIEEMSNRARLLTNKARYVEYVLIDKIDLRRKTAETVNAMLLSNSFDMIDGDYKYLVKMPMDSVTTENVEKLRRERDETLRELEVLRQTTLEQMWLRELDALELRYRDYKKLREDLQSAVATEKKSLKRKK
;
A
#
# COMPACT_ATOMS: atom_id res chain seq x y z
N VAL A 1 30.25 -69.46 -48.53
CA VAL A 1 31.52 -70.14 -48.71
C VAL A 1 32.37 -69.86 -47.46
N ILE A 2 32.82 -71.02 -46.86
CA ILE A 2 33.70 -70.93 -45.65
C ILE A 2 35.14 -71.13 -46.18
N THR A 3 35.96 -70.09 -45.97
CA THR A 3 37.38 -70.18 -46.43
C THR A 3 38.28 -70.06 -45.13
N LYS A 4 39.24 -71.02 -45.05
CA LYS A 4 40.21 -70.94 -43.96
C LYS A 4 41.26 -69.86 -44.29
N VAL A 5 41.48 -68.90 -43.45
CA VAL A 5 42.47 -67.86 -43.64
C VAL A 5 43.48 -67.88 -42.46
N LYS A 6 44.76 -67.51 -42.85
CA LYS A 6 45.87 -67.47 -41.82
C LYS A 6 45.93 -66.25 -40.97
N SER A 7 44.92 -65.34 -41.11
CA SER A 7 44.93 -64.10 -40.36
C SER A 7 44.24 -64.28 -39.03
N SER A 8 44.82 -63.76 -37.95
CA SER A 8 44.32 -63.83 -36.59
C SER A 8 43.43 -62.64 -36.09
N LYS A 9 43.19 -61.71 -37.02
CA LYS A 9 42.31 -60.56 -36.64
C LYS A 9 40.88 -60.74 -37.11
N PRO A 10 39.92 -60.95 -36.24
CA PRO A 10 38.51 -61.04 -36.60
C PRO A 10 37.98 -59.72 -37.18
N TYR A 11 37.20 -59.78 -38.21
CA TYR A 11 36.47 -58.63 -38.77
C TYR A 11 35.16 -59.10 -39.40
N THR A 12 34.20 -58.14 -39.49
CA THR A 12 32.98 -58.31 -40.27
C THR A 12 33.00 -57.33 -41.42
N LYS A 13 32.78 -57.84 -42.65
CA LYS A 13 32.67 -56.99 -43.86
C LYS A 13 31.31 -57.26 -44.49
N VAL A 14 30.51 -56.21 -44.70
CA VAL A 14 29.27 -56.28 -45.46
C VAL A 14 29.47 -55.46 -46.75
N THR A 15 29.18 -56.09 -47.89
CA THR A 15 29.29 -55.46 -49.25
C THR A 15 27.96 -55.70 -49.95
N PHE A 16 27.32 -54.66 -50.41
CA PHE A 16 26.08 -54.75 -51.16
C PHE A 16 26.06 -53.71 -52.29
N LYS A 17 25.29 -54.03 -53.33
CA LYS A 17 24.98 -53.11 -54.42
C LYS A 17 23.45 -52.94 -54.44
N PRO A 18 22.89 -51.70 -54.22
CA PRO A 18 21.45 -51.53 -54.36
C PRO A 18 20.98 -51.88 -55.79
N ASP A 19 19.77 -52.42 -55.83
CA ASP A 19 19.07 -52.60 -57.13
C ASP A 19 18.43 -51.26 -57.53
N TYR A 20 19.18 -50.42 -58.17
CA TYR A 20 18.77 -49.08 -58.55
C TYR A 20 17.52 -49.07 -59.44
N ARG A 21 17.37 -50.12 -60.27
CA ARG A 21 16.27 -50.31 -61.21
C ARG A 21 14.96 -50.49 -60.42
N ARG A 22 15.01 -51.27 -59.36
CA ARG A 22 13.84 -51.51 -58.47
C ARG A 22 13.39 -50.24 -57.78
N PHE A 23 14.28 -49.32 -57.47
CA PHE A 23 13.99 -48.06 -56.85
C PHE A 23 13.71 -46.90 -57.84
N GLY A 24 13.74 -47.21 -59.18
CA GLY A 24 13.49 -46.22 -60.22
C GLY A 24 14.55 -45.13 -60.32
N ILE A 25 15.77 -45.42 -59.90
CA ILE A 25 16.93 -44.49 -59.96
C ILE A 25 18.06 -45.07 -60.70
N GLU A 26 18.93 -44.23 -61.28
CA GLU A 26 20.10 -44.66 -62.01
C GLU A 26 21.33 -44.93 -61.14
N GLY A 27 21.33 -44.34 -59.96
CA GLY A 27 22.42 -44.48 -58.99
C GLY A 27 22.09 -43.78 -57.69
N LEU A 28 23.00 -43.67 -56.71
CA LEU A 28 22.79 -42.94 -55.46
C LEU A 28 22.68 -41.43 -55.74
N THR A 29 21.60 -40.85 -55.35
CA THR A 29 21.38 -39.39 -55.44
C THR A 29 22.21 -38.63 -54.39
N PRO A 30 22.50 -37.33 -54.62
CA PRO A 30 23.17 -36.49 -53.60
C PRO A 30 22.51 -36.54 -52.24
N ASP A 31 21.18 -36.55 -52.16
CA ASP A 31 20.41 -36.62 -50.92
C ASP A 31 20.57 -37.96 -50.18
N MET A 32 20.63 -39.09 -50.96
CA MET A 32 20.90 -40.40 -50.35
C MET A 32 22.33 -40.47 -49.81
N MET A 33 23.29 -39.89 -50.52
CA MET A 33 24.66 -39.79 -50.03
C MET A 33 24.76 -38.91 -48.81
N ALA A 34 24.02 -37.80 -48.74
CA ALA A 34 23.93 -36.93 -47.59
C ALA A 34 23.33 -37.67 -46.39
N LEU A 35 22.25 -38.46 -46.61
CA LEU A 35 21.62 -39.29 -45.56
C LEU A 35 22.61 -40.35 -45.04
N PHE A 36 23.40 -41.02 -45.90
CA PHE A 36 24.39 -41.98 -45.41
C PHE A 36 25.49 -41.32 -44.59
N LYS A 37 25.95 -40.12 -44.99
CA LYS A 37 26.90 -39.32 -44.20
C LYS A 37 26.31 -38.93 -42.87
N LYS A 38 25.04 -38.49 -42.86
CA LYS A 38 24.32 -38.15 -41.60
C LYS A 38 24.25 -39.37 -40.68
N ARG A 39 23.84 -40.53 -41.14
CA ARG A 39 23.81 -41.77 -40.34
C ARG A 39 25.17 -42.17 -39.79
N PHE A 40 26.24 -41.92 -40.54
CA PHE A 40 27.60 -42.11 -40.04
C PHE A 40 27.90 -41.18 -38.85
N TYR A 41 27.58 -39.88 -38.94
CA TYR A 41 27.76 -38.95 -37.84
C TYR A 41 26.83 -39.24 -36.69
N ASP A 42 25.60 -39.69 -36.93
CA ASP A 42 24.65 -40.11 -35.89
C ASP A 42 25.26 -41.20 -35.00
N ILE A 43 25.86 -42.23 -35.62
CA ILE A 43 26.52 -43.33 -34.89
C ILE A 43 27.74 -42.82 -34.12
N CYS A 44 28.54 -41.93 -34.71
CA CYS A 44 29.70 -41.33 -34.03
C CYS A 44 29.27 -40.56 -32.76
N ALA A 45 28.12 -39.87 -32.82
CA ALA A 45 27.59 -39.05 -31.71
C ALA A 45 27.13 -39.88 -30.52
N VAL A 46 26.50 -41.03 -30.76
CA VAL A 46 25.85 -41.85 -29.73
C VAL A 46 26.70 -43.02 -29.23
N THR A 47 27.90 -43.21 -29.79
CA THR A 47 28.82 -44.25 -29.36
C THR A 47 29.91 -43.64 -28.47
N ASP A 48 30.11 -44.22 -27.30
CA ASP A 48 31.21 -43.81 -26.45
C ASP A 48 32.57 -44.30 -27.01
N GLN A 49 33.30 -43.35 -27.59
CA GLN A 49 34.56 -43.61 -28.22
C GLN A 49 35.75 -43.64 -27.24
N HIS A 50 35.59 -43.09 -26.05
CA HIS A 50 36.64 -42.99 -25.04
C HIS A 50 36.81 -44.29 -24.25
N GLU A 51 35.73 -44.84 -23.73
CA GLU A 51 35.81 -46.09 -22.96
C GLU A 51 36.19 -47.29 -23.80
N LYS A 52 35.65 -47.41 -25.01
CA LYS A 52 35.82 -48.62 -25.82
C LYS A 52 36.84 -48.49 -26.97
N LYS A 53 37.55 -47.33 -27.07
CA LYS A 53 38.56 -47.05 -28.11
C LYS A 53 38.12 -47.35 -29.56
N ILE A 54 36.84 -47.17 -29.87
CA ILE A 54 36.24 -47.37 -31.17
C ILE A 54 36.59 -46.18 -32.08
N LYS A 55 37.05 -46.46 -33.29
CA LYS A 55 37.38 -45.46 -34.33
C LYS A 55 36.42 -45.58 -35.48
N PHE A 56 35.83 -44.43 -35.87
CA PHE A 56 34.96 -44.32 -37.04
C PHE A 56 35.73 -43.67 -38.20
N ALA A 57 35.59 -44.23 -39.37
CA ALA A 57 36.14 -43.66 -40.61
C ALA A 57 35.13 -43.81 -41.78
N LEU A 58 35.04 -42.79 -42.61
CA LEU A 58 34.21 -42.75 -43.79
C LEU A 58 35.13 -42.54 -44.99
N ASN A 59 35.15 -43.49 -45.96
CA ASN A 59 36.03 -43.47 -47.14
C ASN A 59 37.51 -43.29 -46.73
N GLY A 60 37.93 -43.95 -45.66
CA GLY A 60 39.31 -43.88 -45.15
C GLY A 60 39.66 -42.66 -44.32
N VAL A 61 38.76 -41.67 -44.19
CA VAL A 61 38.98 -40.49 -43.38
C VAL A 61 38.34 -40.67 -41.95
N SER A 62 39.13 -40.49 -40.90
CA SER A 62 38.68 -40.63 -39.56
C SER A 62 37.65 -39.51 -39.20
N SER A 63 36.61 -39.87 -38.45
CA SER A 63 35.59 -38.90 -37.97
C SER A 63 36.23 -37.88 -37.00
N SER A 64 35.85 -36.63 -37.20
CA SER A 64 36.14 -35.56 -36.25
C SER A 64 35.20 -35.56 -34.99
N ILE A 65 34.02 -36.19 -35.10
CA ILE A 65 33.03 -36.29 -34.04
C ILE A 65 33.39 -37.43 -33.10
N LYS A 66 33.62 -37.11 -31.84
CA LYS A 66 34.02 -38.06 -30.79
C LYS A 66 33.02 -38.25 -29.69
N ASN A 67 32.05 -37.32 -29.56
CA ASN A 67 31.04 -37.33 -28.53
C ASN A 67 29.78 -36.54 -28.94
N PHE A 68 28.73 -36.63 -28.13
CA PHE A 68 27.45 -36.00 -28.42
C PHE A 68 27.52 -34.46 -28.47
N GLN A 69 28.40 -33.84 -27.67
CA GLN A 69 28.56 -32.38 -27.70
C GLN A 69 29.14 -31.87 -29.01
N GLN A 70 30.14 -32.55 -29.59
CA GLN A 70 30.69 -32.21 -30.89
C GLN A 70 29.68 -32.45 -32.03
N TYR A 71 28.77 -33.38 -31.87
CA TYR A 71 27.67 -33.56 -32.81
C TYR A 71 26.68 -32.40 -32.76
N ILE A 72 26.38 -31.88 -31.55
CA ILE A 72 25.56 -30.68 -31.37
C ILE A 72 26.20 -29.48 -32.09
N ASP A 73 27.53 -29.35 -32.05
CA ASP A 73 28.26 -28.29 -32.76
C ASP A 73 27.96 -28.26 -34.27
N MET A 74 27.66 -29.41 -34.89
CA MET A 74 27.31 -29.48 -36.32
C MET A 74 25.96 -28.83 -36.64
N TYR A 75 25.07 -28.67 -35.64
CA TYR A 75 23.72 -28.08 -35.80
C TYR A 75 23.70 -26.60 -35.49
N ILE A 76 24.42 -26.19 -34.45
CA ILE A 76 24.29 -24.85 -33.90
C ILE A 76 25.59 -24.07 -33.77
N GLY A 77 26.69 -24.59 -34.30
CA GLY A 77 28.01 -24.00 -34.18
C GLY A 77 28.76 -24.38 -32.90
N ALA A 78 30.01 -23.97 -32.79
CA ALA A 78 30.84 -24.22 -31.63
C ALA A 78 30.28 -23.55 -30.36
N LYS A 79 30.68 -24.03 -29.18
CA LYS A 79 30.16 -23.53 -27.89
C LYS A 79 30.46 -22.05 -27.65
N GLU A 80 31.52 -21.55 -28.26
CA GLU A 80 31.92 -20.15 -28.24
C GLU A 80 31.01 -19.25 -29.11
N GLU A 81 30.41 -19.81 -30.14
CA GLU A 81 29.55 -19.10 -31.11
C GLU A 81 28.07 -19.19 -30.75
N SER A 82 27.66 -20.26 -30.07
CA SER A 82 26.27 -20.56 -29.78
C SER A 82 26.06 -20.94 -28.32
N LYS A 83 25.22 -20.15 -27.62
CA LYS A 83 24.87 -20.41 -26.21
C LYS A 83 24.01 -21.65 -26.09
N ARG A 84 24.49 -22.64 -25.35
CA ARG A 84 23.76 -23.86 -25.02
C ARG A 84 24.04 -24.31 -23.59
N VAL A 85 23.13 -25.05 -23.00
CA VAL A 85 23.31 -25.74 -21.72
C VAL A 85 23.23 -27.23 -21.97
N TYR A 86 24.21 -27.98 -21.47
CA TYR A 86 24.31 -29.43 -21.56
C TYR A 86 24.33 -30.04 -20.15
N GLU A 87 23.67 -31.18 -20.01
CA GLU A 87 23.69 -31.99 -18.78
C GLU A 87 23.59 -33.48 -19.13
N ALA A 88 24.27 -34.32 -18.35
CA ALA A 88 24.16 -35.76 -18.38
C ALA A 88 23.64 -36.28 -17.04
N SER A 89 22.78 -37.30 -17.05
CA SER A 89 22.31 -37.95 -15.85
C SER A 89 23.40 -38.74 -15.15
N GLU A 90 23.36 -38.84 -13.82
CA GLU A 90 24.30 -39.62 -13.01
C GLU A 90 24.36 -41.11 -13.43
N CYS A 91 23.25 -41.65 -13.92
CA CYS A 91 23.20 -43.05 -14.37
C CYS A 91 23.79 -43.25 -15.77
N GLY A 92 24.27 -42.16 -16.45
CA GLY A 92 24.85 -42.24 -17.80
C GLY A 92 23.90 -42.60 -18.93
N ARG A 93 22.62 -42.87 -18.65
CA ARG A 93 21.61 -43.27 -19.63
C ARG A 93 20.91 -42.10 -20.33
N TRP A 94 21.11 -40.86 -19.85
CA TRP A 94 20.48 -39.68 -20.43
C TRP A 94 21.51 -38.57 -20.59
N GLU A 95 21.59 -38.05 -21.80
CA GLU A 95 22.36 -36.84 -22.13
C GLU A 95 21.45 -35.87 -22.85
N TYR A 96 21.42 -34.62 -22.46
CA TYR A 96 20.59 -33.65 -23.16
C TYR A 96 21.22 -32.26 -23.15
N ALA A 97 20.90 -31.51 -24.18
CA ALA A 97 21.27 -30.12 -24.29
C ALA A 97 20.10 -29.28 -24.81
N VAL A 98 20.06 -28.02 -24.39
CA VAL A 98 19.10 -27.05 -24.87
C VAL A 98 19.83 -25.82 -25.38
N ALA A 99 19.39 -25.35 -26.54
CA ALA A 99 19.79 -24.08 -27.13
C ALA A 99 18.57 -23.24 -27.48
N GLN A 100 18.76 -21.96 -27.75
CA GLN A 100 17.67 -21.06 -28.18
C GLN A 100 17.35 -21.31 -29.66
N ALA A 101 16.08 -21.44 -30.02
CA ALA A 101 15.64 -21.66 -31.39
C ALA A 101 15.66 -20.35 -32.20
N PRO A 102 16.38 -20.25 -33.30
CA PRO A 102 16.43 -19.03 -34.11
C PRO A 102 15.11 -18.70 -34.82
N GLY A 103 14.29 -19.72 -35.11
CA GLY A 103 13.03 -19.56 -35.85
C GLY A 103 11.74 -19.48 -35.01
N GLN A 104 11.84 -19.41 -33.71
CA GLN A 104 10.68 -19.44 -32.80
C GLN A 104 9.75 -20.65 -32.99
N GLU A 105 10.31 -21.79 -33.34
CA GLU A 105 9.64 -23.08 -33.49
C GLU A 105 10.42 -24.17 -32.75
N PHE A 106 9.72 -24.98 -31.97
CA PHE A 106 10.36 -26.07 -31.26
C PHE A 106 10.94 -27.11 -32.19
N THR A 107 12.23 -27.34 -32.07
CA THR A 107 12.97 -28.35 -32.85
C THR A 107 13.60 -29.37 -31.90
N GLN A 108 13.75 -30.61 -32.36
CA GLN A 108 14.40 -31.64 -31.56
C GLN A 108 15.32 -32.53 -32.45
N VAL A 109 16.39 -32.98 -31.84
CA VAL A 109 17.28 -34.02 -32.38
C VAL A 109 17.45 -35.06 -31.28
N SER A 110 16.83 -36.24 -31.48
CA SER A 110 16.79 -37.23 -30.40
C SER A 110 17.19 -38.64 -30.86
N PHE A 111 17.71 -39.38 -29.88
CA PHE A 111 18.21 -40.73 -30.07
C PHE A 111 17.71 -41.63 -28.94
N VAL A 112 17.29 -42.86 -29.28
CA VAL A 112 16.95 -43.94 -28.36
C VAL A 112 17.77 -45.19 -28.74
N ASN A 113 18.59 -45.67 -27.79
CA ASN A 113 19.45 -46.84 -28.01
C ASN A 113 20.28 -46.76 -29.32
N GLY A 114 20.82 -45.57 -29.58
CA GLY A 114 21.61 -45.30 -30.78
C GLY A 114 20.82 -45.01 -32.05
N ILE A 115 19.50 -45.05 -32.02
CA ILE A 115 18.62 -44.86 -33.17
C ILE A 115 18.08 -43.43 -33.16
N CYS A 116 18.22 -42.71 -34.27
CA CYS A 116 17.69 -41.37 -34.43
C CYS A 116 16.16 -41.40 -34.58
N THR A 117 15.46 -40.70 -33.68
CA THR A 117 14.00 -40.60 -33.68
C THR A 117 13.56 -39.25 -34.27
N TYR A 118 13.42 -39.20 -35.61
CA TYR A 118 13.17 -37.96 -36.36
C TYR A 118 11.85 -37.27 -35.95
N LYS A 119 10.82 -38.04 -35.59
CA LYS A 119 9.52 -37.53 -35.15
C LYS A 119 9.44 -37.38 -33.63
N GLY A 120 10.55 -37.66 -32.92
CA GLY A 120 10.60 -37.59 -31.46
C GLY A 120 9.92 -38.77 -30.76
N GLY A 121 9.12 -38.52 -29.74
CA GLY A 121 8.39 -39.55 -29.00
C GLY A 121 8.30 -39.23 -27.51
N LYS A 122 7.85 -40.23 -26.72
CA LYS A 122 7.59 -40.04 -25.29
C LYS A 122 8.80 -39.64 -24.45
N HIS A 123 10.03 -40.01 -24.90
CA HIS A 123 11.27 -39.59 -24.26
C HIS A 123 11.51 -38.08 -24.41
N VAL A 124 11.19 -37.50 -25.58
CA VAL A 124 11.27 -36.07 -25.86
C VAL A 124 10.25 -35.33 -25.01
N GLU A 125 8.97 -35.80 -25.02
CA GLU A 125 7.89 -35.22 -24.19
C GLU A 125 8.26 -35.23 -22.71
N TYR A 126 8.88 -36.29 -22.21
CA TYR A 126 9.27 -36.45 -20.82
C TYR A 126 10.32 -35.44 -20.37
N VAL A 127 11.35 -35.17 -21.17
CA VAL A 127 12.44 -34.24 -20.83
C VAL A 127 11.98 -32.80 -21.07
N ILE A 128 11.41 -32.48 -22.24
CA ILE A 128 10.98 -31.10 -22.54
C ILE A 128 9.86 -30.63 -21.62
N GLY A 129 8.95 -31.53 -21.21
CA GLY A 129 7.89 -31.21 -20.26
C GLY A 129 8.42 -30.76 -18.89
N GLN A 130 9.47 -31.41 -18.37
CA GLN A 130 10.15 -30.99 -17.15
C GLN A 130 10.83 -29.64 -17.33
N ILE A 131 11.56 -29.43 -18.42
CA ILE A 131 12.28 -28.19 -18.72
C ILE A 131 11.31 -27.03 -18.79
N VAL A 132 10.24 -27.13 -19.56
CA VAL A 132 9.26 -26.06 -19.75
C VAL A 132 8.54 -25.72 -18.45
N ARG A 133 8.12 -26.72 -17.67
CA ARG A 133 7.45 -26.50 -16.40
C ARG A 133 8.36 -25.79 -15.40
N LYS A 134 9.59 -26.29 -15.22
CA LYS A 134 10.56 -25.68 -14.30
C LYS A 134 10.99 -24.28 -14.75
N LEU A 135 11.12 -24.00 -16.05
CA LEU A 135 11.35 -22.67 -16.59
C LEU A 135 10.17 -21.73 -16.30
N GLN A 136 8.94 -22.21 -16.46
CA GLN A 136 7.74 -21.43 -16.17
C GLN A 136 7.71 -21.01 -14.69
N GLU A 137 7.96 -21.95 -13.77
CA GLU A 137 8.05 -21.68 -12.33
C GLU A 137 9.20 -20.71 -12.00
N TYR A 138 10.36 -20.87 -12.63
CA TYR A 138 11.50 -19.99 -12.43
C TYR A 138 11.23 -18.55 -12.90
N ILE A 139 10.60 -18.38 -14.07
CA ILE A 139 10.24 -17.08 -14.65
C ILE A 139 9.20 -16.39 -13.76
N GLU A 140 8.13 -17.11 -13.34
CA GLU A 140 7.08 -16.57 -12.47
C GLU A 140 7.66 -16.10 -11.12
N LYS A 141 8.60 -16.86 -10.55
CA LYS A 141 9.28 -16.49 -9.29
C LYS A 141 10.18 -15.26 -9.44
N LYS A 142 10.93 -15.15 -10.55
CA LYS A 142 11.93 -14.07 -10.75
C LYS A 142 11.34 -12.79 -11.32
N LYS A 143 10.43 -12.90 -12.29
CA LYS A 143 9.87 -11.76 -13.04
C LYS A 143 8.42 -11.44 -12.67
N LYS A 144 7.76 -12.29 -11.87
CA LYS A 144 6.32 -12.20 -11.51
C LYS A 144 5.39 -12.15 -12.75
N VAL A 145 5.85 -12.67 -13.88
CA VAL A 145 5.12 -12.76 -15.15
C VAL A 145 4.75 -14.21 -15.37
N LYS A 146 3.46 -14.47 -15.67
CA LYS A 146 2.96 -15.81 -15.96
C LYS A 146 3.06 -16.08 -17.47
N VAL A 147 4.09 -16.80 -17.89
CA VAL A 147 4.34 -17.14 -19.30
C VAL A 147 3.66 -18.45 -19.67
N ASN A 148 3.10 -18.54 -20.88
CA ASN A 148 2.50 -19.78 -21.40
C ASN A 148 3.59 -20.80 -21.72
N SER A 149 3.35 -22.09 -21.39
CA SER A 149 4.24 -23.21 -21.66
C SER A 149 4.58 -23.35 -23.16
N ALA A 150 3.62 -23.10 -24.05
CA ALA A 150 3.86 -23.11 -25.50
C ALA A 150 4.86 -22.03 -25.92
N THR A 151 4.75 -20.81 -25.36
CA THR A 151 5.66 -19.69 -25.67
C THR A 151 7.10 -19.99 -25.23
N ILE A 152 7.30 -20.72 -24.12
CA ILE A 152 8.62 -21.15 -23.67
C ILE A 152 9.13 -22.25 -24.59
N LYS A 153 8.31 -23.25 -24.93
CA LYS A 153 8.69 -24.39 -25.77
C LYS A 153 9.14 -23.95 -27.17
N GLU A 154 8.43 -23.01 -27.79
CA GLU A 154 8.74 -22.42 -29.10
C GLU A 154 10.14 -21.77 -29.17
N GLN A 155 10.74 -21.41 -28.03
CA GLN A 155 12.07 -20.80 -27.95
C GLN A 155 13.24 -21.83 -27.90
N LEU A 156 12.93 -23.14 -27.89
CA LEU A 156 13.92 -24.16 -27.54
C LEU A 156 14.21 -25.12 -28.67
N ILE A 157 15.50 -25.48 -28.81
CA ILE A 157 15.96 -26.68 -29.52
C ILE A 157 16.42 -27.67 -28.46
N LEU A 158 15.90 -28.89 -28.52
CA LEU A 158 16.30 -29.98 -27.64
C LEU A 158 17.16 -30.99 -28.36
N PHE A 159 18.35 -31.26 -27.89
CA PHE A 159 19.18 -32.39 -28.25
C PHE A 159 19.09 -33.42 -27.13
N LEU A 160 18.78 -34.68 -27.46
CA LEU A 160 18.55 -35.72 -26.49
C LEU A 160 19.08 -37.07 -26.92
N ARG A 161 19.87 -37.70 -26.10
CA ARG A 161 20.28 -39.11 -26.24
C ARG A 161 19.84 -39.85 -24.98
N CYS A 162 19.20 -41.01 -25.15
CA CYS A 162 18.82 -41.84 -24.01
C CYS A 162 18.85 -43.34 -24.37
N ASP A 163 19.06 -44.14 -23.30
CA ASP A 163 19.01 -45.60 -23.34
C ASP A 163 17.79 -46.08 -22.54
N ILE A 164 16.85 -46.72 -23.24
CA ILE A 164 15.53 -47.14 -22.72
C ILE A 164 15.42 -48.66 -22.82
N GLU A 165 14.87 -49.30 -21.81
CA GLU A 165 14.66 -50.74 -21.78
C GLU A 165 13.45 -51.11 -22.66
N ASN A 166 13.69 -52.07 -23.58
CA ASN A 166 12.66 -52.61 -24.48
C ASN A 166 11.81 -51.52 -25.18
N PRO A 167 12.41 -50.58 -25.91
CA PRO A 167 11.68 -49.48 -26.52
C PRO A 167 10.74 -49.97 -27.60
N ALA A 168 9.50 -49.49 -27.61
CA ALA A 168 8.52 -49.68 -28.65
C ALA A 168 8.43 -48.45 -29.57
N PHE A 169 8.30 -48.67 -30.86
CA PHE A 169 8.22 -47.64 -31.89
C PHE A 169 6.93 -47.75 -32.69
N ASP A 170 6.55 -46.69 -33.36
CA ASP A 170 5.35 -46.64 -34.21
C ASP A 170 5.48 -47.38 -35.52
N SER A 171 6.69 -47.54 -36.00
CA SER A 171 7.02 -48.10 -37.35
C SER A 171 8.36 -48.80 -37.37
N GLN A 172 8.61 -49.55 -38.45
CA GLN A 172 9.90 -50.25 -38.71
C GLN A 172 11.07 -49.28 -38.87
N THR A 173 10.81 -48.04 -39.32
CA THR A 173 11.85 -46.99 -39.45
C THR A 173 12.25 -46.41 -38.10
N LYS A 174 11.45 -46.66 -37.03
CA LYS A 174 11.73 -46.24 -35.64
C LYS A 174 11.80 -44.73 -35.47
N ASP A 175 10.99 -44.00 -36.24
CA ASP A 175 10.99 -42.53 -36.22
C ASP A 175 10.40 -41.92 -34.98
N PHE A 176 9.45 -42.61 -34.33
CA PHE A 176 8.75 -42.15 -33.12
C PHE A 176 8.72 -43.24 -32.03
N MET A 177 9.15 -42.89 -30.81
CA MET A 177 9.18 -43.81 -29.68
C MET A 177 7.92 -43.72 -28.82
N ASN A 178 7.19 -44.84 -28.68
CA ASN A 178 5.91 -44.93 -28.03
C ASN A 178 5.94 -45.39 -26.59
N THR A 179 7.04 -45.93 -26.08
CA THR A 179 7.16 -46.45 -24.72
C THR A 179 6.79 -45.37 -23.69
N PRO A 180 5.84 -45.60 -22.76
CA PRO A 180 5.49 -44.62 -21.73
C PRO A 180 6.63 -44.47 -20.69
N SER A 181 6.74 -43.29 -20.09
CA SER A 181 7.86 -42.91 -19.21
C SER A 181 8.06 -43.83 -18.00
N ASN A 182 7.00 -44.44 -17.48
CA ASN A 182 7.04 -45.39 -16.36
C ASN A 182 7.68 -46.75 -16.72
N LYS A 183 7.98 -46.99 -18.02
CA LYS A 183 8.61 -48.20 -18.51
C LYS A 183 10.00 -47.98 -19.15
N PHE A 184 10.62 -46.83 -18.87
CA PHE A 184 11.93 -46.51 -19.44
C PHE A 184 13.09 -47.30 -18.83
N GLY A 185 12.89 -47.91 -17.67
CA GLY A 185 13.95 -48.62 -16.92
C GLY A 185 14.98 -47.68 -16.26
N SER A 186 14.85 -46.37 -16.45
CA SER A 186 15.65 -45.32 -15.80
C SER A 186 14.86 -44.01 -15.72
N SER A 187 15.25 -43.11 -14.81
CA SER A 187 14.68 -41.79 -14.68
C SER A 187 15.67 -40.70 -15.05
N CYS A 188 15.16 -39.63 -15.64
CA CYS A 188 15.90 -38.39 -15.88
C CYS A 188 15.23 -37.26 -15.11
N THR A 189 15.98 -36.61 -14.18
CA THR A 189 15.55 -35.44 -13.46
C THR A 189 16.39 -34.26 -13.91
N VAL A 190 15.75 -33.26 -14.49
CA VAL A 190 16.42 -32.02 -14.92
C VAL A 190 16.78 -31.20 -13.68
N SER A 191 18.04 -30.78 -13.55
CA SER A 191 18.51 -30.03 -12.40
C SER A 191 18.03 -28.57 -12.39
N ASP A 192 17.91 -27.95 -11.22
CA ASP A 192 17.55 -26.55 -11.10
C ASP A 192 18.69 -25.64 -11.62
N GLY A 193 19.94 -26.06 -11.47
CA GLY A 193 21.11 -25.38 -12.05
C GLY A 193 21.09 -25.34 -13.57
N PHE A 194 20.60 -26.41 -14.23
CA PHE A 194 20.37 -26.44 -15.66
C PHE A 194 19.33 -25.39 -16.07
N ILE A 195 18.18 -25.35 -15.37
CA ILE A 195 17.09 -24.42 -15.65
C ILE A 195 17.52 -22.96 -15.49
N GLU A 196 18.30 -22.65 -14.45
CA GLU A 196 18.84 -21.30 -14.27
C GLU A 196 19.75 -20.86 -15.41
N LYS A 197 20.61 -21.75 -15.91
CA LYS A 197 21.48 -21.46 -17.06
C LYS A 197 20.67 -21.27 -18.34
N VAL A 198 19.66 -22.10 -18.59
CA VAL A 198 18.76 -21.97 -19.77
C VAL A 198 18.00 -20.66 -19.71
N ALA A 199 17.47 -20.27 -18.55
CA ALA A 199 16.80 -18.98 -18.37
C ALA A 199 17.70 -17.79 -18.71
N LYS A 200 18.97 -17.86 -18.27
CA LYS A 200 19.98 -16.79 -18.50
C LYS A 200 20.50 -16.72 -19.95
N MET A 201 20.23 -17.70 -20.82
CA MET A 201 20.60 -17.63 -22.23
C MET A 201 19.83 -16.61 -23.07
N GLY A 202 18.74 -16.02 -22.50
CA GLY A 202 17.82 -15.10 -23.18
C GLY A 202 16.40 -15.65 -23.30
N VAL A 203 16.19 -16.94 -23.04
CA VAL A 203 14.86 -17.59 -23.13
C VAL A 203 13.83 -16.92 -22.22
N MET A 204 14.24 -16.50 -21.02
CA MET A 204 13.35 -15.83 -20.06
C MET A 204 12.88 -14.47 -20.57
N GLU A 205 13.79 -13.64 -21.05
CA GLU A 205 13.52 -12.31 -21.59
C GLU A 205 12.59 -12.42 -22.81
N THR A 206 12.98 -13.22 -23.80
CA THR A 206 12.19 -13.40 -25.02
C THR A 206 10.79 -13.93 -24.75
N ALA A 207 10.66 -14.91 -23.84
CA ALA A 207 9.35 -15.44 -23.47
C ALA A 207 8.45 -14.43 -22.74
N CYS A 208 9.03 -13.57 -21.90
CA CYS A 208 8.30 -12.47 -21.24
C CYS A 208 7.83 -11.43 -22.28
N ASP A 209 8.72 -11.00 -23.18
CA ASP A 209 8.41 -9.99 -24.20
C ASP A 209 7.31 -10.48 -25.15
N LEU A 210 7.39 -11.72 -25.63
CA LEU A 210 6.35 -12.32 -26.47
C LEU A 210 5.00 -12.46 -25.73
N THR A 211 5.03 -12.76 -24.44
CA THR A 211 3.80 -12.82 -23.62
C THR A 211 3.18 -11.44 -23.51
N GLN A 212 3.97 -10.41 -23.24
CA GLN A 212 3.47 -9.02 -23.17
C GLN A 212 2.89 -8.56 -24.52
N VAL A 213 3.53 -8.90 -25.65
CA VAL A 213 3.01 -8.56 -26.98
C VAL A 213 1.68 -9.28 -27.26
N LYS A 214 1.58 -10.58 -26.93
CA LYS A 214 0.31 -11.35 -27.08
C LYS A 214 -0.80 -10.77 -26.18
N GLU A 215 -0.49 -10.38 -24.94
CA GLU A 215 -1.45 -9.75 -24.01
C GLU A 215 -1.90 -8.39 -24.52
N LYS A 216 -0.96 -7.54 -24.98
CA LYS A 216 -1.28 -6.24 -25.58
C LYS A 216 -2.20 -6.37 -26.79
N ASN A 217 -1.93 -7.31 -27.70
CA ASN A 217 -2.77 -7.55 -28.86
C ASN A 217 -4.17 -8.07 -28.49
N THR A 218 -4.29 -8.87 -27.44
CA THR A 218 -5.57 -9.36 -26.94
C THR A 218 -6.35 -8.23 -26.25
N ALA A 219 -5.65 -7.40 -25.49
CA ALA A 219 -6.21 -6.20 -24.87
C ALA A 219 -6.72 -5.20 -25.92
N ALA A 220 -5.94 -4.97 -26.97
CA ALA A 220 -6.31 -4.11 -28.09
C ALA A 220 -7.63 -4.53 -28.71
N LYS A 221 -7.78 -5.80 -29.07
CA LYS A 221 -9.03 -6.34 -29.67
C LYS A 221 -10.28 -6.15 -28.79
N LYS A 222 -10.12 -6.07 -27.46
CA LYS A 222 -11.24 -5.90 -26.51
C LYS A 222 -11.59 -4.46 -26.22
N THR A 223 -10.62 -3.56 -26.20
CA THR A 223 -10.77 -2.23 -25.59
C THR A 223 -10.50 -1.06 -26.54
N ASP A 224 -9.91 -1.30 -27.71
CA ASP A 224 -9.61 -0.21 -28.64
C ASP A 224 -10.85 0.56 -29.04
N GLY A 225 -10.71 1.88 -29.01
CA GLY A 225 -11.67 2.80 -29.54
C GLY A 225 -11.51 3.00 -31.04
N SER A 226 -12.45 3.74 -31.62
CA SER A 226 -12.38 4.16 -33.01
C SER A 226 -13.06 5.51 -33.17
N LYS A 227 -12.70 6.26 -34.22
CA LYS A 227 -13.33 7.54 -34.52
C LYS A 227 -14.76 7.35 -35.08
N THR A 228 -15.67 6.89 -34.24
CA THR A 228 -17.10 6.75 -34.56
C THR A 228 -17.86 8.00 -34.16
N ARG A 229 -18.96 8.30 -34.89
CA ARG A 229 -19.81 9.45 -34.56
C ARG A 229 -20.50 9.32 -33.19
N THR A 230 -20.83 8.10 -32.76
CA THR A 230 -21.55 7.86 -31.51
C THR A 230 -20.86 6.72 -30.73
N VAL A 231 -20.74 6.87 -29.41
CA VAL A 231 -20.33 5.82 -28.48
C VAL A 231 -21.53 5.40 -27.64
N ARG A 232 -21.78 4.10 -27.54
CA ARG A 232 -22.91 3.51 -26.79
C ARG A 232 -22.43 2.68 -25.62
N GLY A 233 -23.26 2.55 -24.58
CA GLY A 233 -23.03 1.66 -23.44
C GLY A 233 -22.08 2.22 -22.38
N ILE A 234 -21.77 3.51 -22.41
CA ILE A 234 -21.03 4.21 -21.36
C ILE A 234 -22.01 5.01 -20.50
N GLU A 235 -22.06 4.67 -19.22
CA GLU A 235 -22.92 5.36 -18.26
C GLU A 235 -22.39 6.75 -17.94
N ASN A 236 -23.31 7.71 -17.75
CA ASN A 236 -23.00 9.07 -17.32
C ASN A 236 -22.07 9.86 -18.26
N PHE A 237 -21.86 9.39 -19.49
CA PHE A 237 -21.10 10.12 -20.49
C PHE A 237 -22.03 11.03 -21.30
N MET A 238 -21.65 12.29 -21.46
CA MET A 238 -22.32 13.28 -22.30
C MET A 238 -21.40 13.65 -23.47
N ASP A 239 -21.75 13.20 -24.65
CA ASP A 239 -20.96 13.43 -25.86
C ASP A 239 -21.12 14.86 -26.42
N ALA A 240 -20.08 15.37 -27.08
CA ALA A 240 -20.20 16.59 -27.86
C ALA A 240 -20.93 16.32 -29.19
N ASN A 241 -21.79 17.21 -29.68
CA ASN A 241 -22.54 16.98 -30.90
C ASN A 241 -21.64 16.80 -32.14
N LEU A 242 -20.47 17.45 -32.17
CA LEU A 242 -19.51 17.41 -33.28
C LEU A 242 -18.40 16.37 -33.09
N SER A 243 -18.41 15.59 -31.98
CA SER A 243 -17.41 14.54 -31.75
C SER A 243 -17.50 13.45 -32.82
N GLY A 244 -16.35 12.88 -33.18
CA GLY A 244 -16.26 11.82 -34.21
C GLY A 244 -16.60 12.24 -35.62
N THR A 245 -16.86 13.54 -35.90
CA THR A 245 -17.08 14.10 -37.23
C THR A 245 -15.78 14.69 -37.80
N ALA A 246 -15.83 15.31 -38.97
CA ALA A 246 -14.71 16.06 -39.51
C ALA A 246 -14.29 17.26 -38.63
N GLN A 247 -15.18 17.75 -37.78
CA GLN A 247 -14.94 18.87 -36.85
C GLN A 247 -14.50 18.42 -35.48
N SER A 248 -14.24 17.13 -35.26
CA SER A 248 -13.80 16.58 -33.96
C SER A 248 -12.53 17.21 -33.41
N GLY A 249 -11.67 17.79 -34.24
CA GLY A 249 -10.47 18.53 -33.82
C GLY A 249 -10.78 19.80 -32.99
N SER A 250 -11.97 20.35 -33.05
CA SER A 250 -12.42 21.47 -32.20
C SER A 250 -13.09 21.00 -30.91
N CYS A 251 -13.38 19.71 -30.78
CA CYS A 251 -14.08 19.17 -29.63
C CYS A 251 -13.16 19.00 -28.42
N ILE A 252 -13.67 19.30 -27.24
CA ILE A 252 -12.99 19.20 -25.94
C ILE A 252 -13.72 18.18 -25.09
N LEU A 253 -13.00 17.20 -24.57
CA LEU A 253 -13.52 16.28 -23.56
C LEU A 253 -13.16 16.79 -22.15
N ILE A 254 -14.16 17.15 -21.35
CA ILE A 254 -13.95 17.46 -19.94
C ILE A 254 -13.95 16.17 -19.14
N LEU A 255 -12.86 15.96 -18.38
CA LEU A 255 -12.77 14.95 -17.33
C LEU A 255 -12.99 15.63 -15.99
N CYS A 256 -14.07 15.29 -15.27
CA CYS A 256 -14.39 15.94 -13.99
C CYS A 256 -14.51 14.94 -12.84
N GLU A 257 -14.36 15.42 -11.61
CA GLU A 257 -14.44 14.63 -10.40
C GLU A 257 -15.89 14.37 -10.00
N GLY A 258 -16.44 13.24 -10.46
CA GLY A 258 -17.74 12.74 -10.05
C GLY A 258 -18.97 13.38 -10.72
N LEU A 259 -20.13 12.80 -10.44
CA LEU A 259 -21.42 13.21 -11.02
C LEU A 259 -21.87 14.59 -10.56
N SER A 260 -21.52 14.99 -9.34
CA SER A 260 -21.89 16.28 -8.77
C SER A 260 -21.26 17.43 -9.58
N ALA A 261 -19.95 17.31 -9.87
CA ALA A 261 -19.24 18.26 -10.72
C ALA A 261 -19.82 18.30 -12.16
N MET A 262 -20.11 17.12 -12.74
CA MET A 262 -20.73 17.01 -14.05
C MET A 262 -22.04 17.81 -14.15
N SER A 263 -22.93 17.67 -13.17
CA SER A 263 -24.20 18.38 -13.14
C SER A 263 -24.03 19.90 -13.12
N GLY A 264 -23.06 20.39 -12.34
CA GLY A 264 -22.68 21.80 -12.27
C GLY A 264 -22.13 22.29 -13.62
N ILE A 265 -21.19 21.56 -14.21
CA ILE A 265 -20.58 21.87 -15.50
C ILE A 265 -21.67 21.99 -16.57
N VAL A 266 -22.60 21.02 -16.66
CA VAL A 266 -23.69 21.02 -17.62
C VAL A 266 -24.55 22.28 -17.49
N SER A 267 -24.80 22.72 -16.25
CA SER A 267 -25.61 23.93 -16.00
C SER A 267 -24.94 25.23 -16.45
N GLY A 268 -23.62 25.22 -16.61
CA GLY A 268 -22.83 26.35 -17.06
C GLY A 268 -22.65 26.46 -18.60
N LEU A 269 -22.85 25.33 -19.32
CA LEU A 269 -22.63 25.30 -20.78
C LEU A 269 -23.72 26.03 -21.55
N SER A 270 -23.32 26.80 -22.56
CA SER A 270 -24.19 27.35 -23.58
C SER A 270 -24.58 26.30 -24.65
N SER A 271 -25.54 26.64 -25.52
CA SER A 271 -25.89 25.77 -26.64
C SER A 271 -24.72 25.54 -27.60
N ASP A 272 -23.87 26.55 -27.79
CA ASP A 272 -22.69 26.46 -28.66
C ASP A 272 -21.61 25.58 -28.01
N ASP A 273 -21.40 25.73 -26.69
CA ASP A 273 -20.49 24.85 -25.96
C ASP A 273 -20.90 23.38 -26.08
N ARG A 274 -22.20 23.05 -26.07
CA ARG A 274 -22.70 21.68 -26.24
C ARG A 274 -22.33 21.04 -27.60
N ASN A 275 -22.05 21.85 -28.61
CA ASN A 275 -21.58 21.30 -29.88
C ASN A 275 -20.16 20.75 -29.81
N ILE A 276 -19.30 21.37 -29.00
CA ILE A 276 -17.86 21.08 -28.95
C ILE A 276 -17.39 20.46 -27.61
N ILE A 277 -18.19 20.54 -26.55
CA ILE A 277 -17.80 20.05 -25.23
C ILE A 277 -18.54 18.75 -24.88
N GLY A 278 -17.76 17.67 -24.67
CA GLY A 278 -18.24 16.44 -24.06
C GLY A 278 -17.75 16.36 -22.60
N ILE A 279 -18.46 15.59 -21.77
CA ILE A 279 -18.16 15.49 -20.34
C ILE A 279 -18.17 14.01 -19.92
N TYR A 280 -17.13 13.58 -19.21
CA TYR A 280 -17.05 12.27 -18.59
C TYR A 280 -16.65 12.39 -17.11
N PRO A 281 -17.52 12.00 -16.16
CA PRO A 281 -17.21 12.04 -14.73
C PRO A 281 -16.37 10.82 -14.33
N LEU A 282 -15.25 11.06 -13.69
CA LEU A 282 -14.42 10.04 -13.08
C LEU A 282 -15.09 9.56 -11.77
N ARG A 283 -14.95 8.27 -11.44
CA ARG A 283 -15.50 7.69 -10.21
C ARG A 283 -14.51 7.83 -9.01
N GLY A 284 -13.77 8.91 -8.96
CA GLY A 284 -12.71 9.17 -8.01
C GLY A 284 -11.33 9.21 -8.68
N LYS A 285 -10.30 8.76 -7.98
CA LYS A 285 -8.93 8.78 -8.50
C LYS A 285 -8.69 7.66 -9.51
N LEU A 286 -8.16 8.02 -10.68
CA LEU A 286 -7.76 7.04 -11.70
C LEU A 286 -6.71 6.07 -11.19
N LEU A 287 -6.69 4.87 -11.76
CA LEU A 287 -5.63 3.90 -11.51
C LEU A 287 -4.26 4.46 -11.91
N ASN A 288 -3.27 4.40 -11.02
CA ASN A 288 -1.89 4.60 -11.43
C ASN A 288 -1.46 3.39 -12.29
N VAL A 289 -1.41 3.59 -13.60
CA VAL A 289 -1.12 2.52 -14.58
C VAL A 289 0.35 2.14 -14.66
N ARG A 290 1.24 2.96 -14.07
CA ARG A 290 2.68 2.75 -14.17
C ARG A 290 3.11 1.52 -13.36
N GLY A 291 3.68 0.53 -14.07
CA GLY A 291 4.09 -0.75 -13.49
C GLY A 291 2.97 -1.78 -13.31
N GLU A 292 1.73 -1.44 -13.67
CA GLU A 292 0.60 -2.37 -13.61
C GLU A 292 0.58 -3.35 -14.80
N SER A 293 -0.05 -4.51 -14.60
CA SER A 293 -0.22 -5.49 -15.68
C SER A 293 -1.23 -5.01 -16.72
N VAL A 294 -0.99 -5.38 -17.99
CA VAL A 294 -1.91 -5.08 -19.11
C VAL A 294 -3.34 -5.54 -18.80
N LYS A 295 -3.49 -6.69 -18.15
CA LYS A 295 -4.79 -7.21 -17.74
C LYS A 295 -5.52 -6.25 -16.77
N LYS A 296 -4.83 -5.74 -15.74
CA LYS A 296 -5.43 -4.85 -14.74
C LYS A 296 -5.85 -3.52 -15.36
N ILE A 297 -5.05 -2.99 -16.29
CA ILE A 297 -5.39 -1.78 -17.06
C ILE A 297 -6.62 -2.04 -17.96
N THR A 298 -6.64 -3.18 -18.66
CA THR A 298 -7.74 -3.56 -19.57
C THR A 298 -9.06 -3.84 -18.83
N ASP A 299 -8.98 -4.43 -17.64
CA ASP A 299 -10.15 -4.74 -16.81
C ASP A 299 -10.67 -3.48 -16.06
N ASN A 300 -9.92 -2.36 -16.07
CA ASN A 300 -10.38 -1.09 -15.49
C ASN A 300 -11.40 -0.42 -16.40
N LYS A 301 -12.64 -0.27 -15.89
CA LYS A 301 -13.78 0.26 -16.66
C LYS A 301 -13.54 1.71 -17.10
N GLU A 302 -13.00 2.57 -16.23
CA GLU A 302 -12.79 4.00 -16.54
C GLU A 302 -11.80 4.20 -17.67
N ILE A 303 -10.67 3.48 -17.64
CA ILE A 303 -9.66 3.54 -18.71
C ILE A 303 -10.23 3.01 -20.02
N THR A 304 -10.97 1.90 -19.95
CA THR A 304 -11.63 1.32 -21.13
C THR A 304 -12.69 2.25 -21.72
N ASP A 305 -13.47 2.92 -20.87
CA ASP A 305 -14.45 3.91 -21.30
C ASP A 305 -13.77 5.13 -21.93
N LEU A 306 -12.69 5.66 -21.33
CA LEU A 306 -11.91 6.77 -21.89
C LEU A 306 -11.32 6.42 -23.27
N LYS A 307 -10.81 5.21 -23.45
CA LYS A 307 -10.32 4.74 -24.75
C LYS A 307 -11.43 4.79 -25.83
N LYS A 308 -12.62 4.31 -25.53
CA LYS A 308 -13.76 4.32 -26.44
C LYS A 308 -14.27 5.73 -26.71
N ILE A 309 -14.34 6.57 -25.66
CA ILE A 309 -14.80 7.97 -25.78
C ILE A 309 -13.86 8.76 -26.68
N LEU A 310 -12.57 8.63 -26.50
CA LEU A 310 -11.55 9.34 -27.27
C LEU A 310 -11.26 8.71 -28.64
N GLY A 311 -11.54 7.41 -28.83
CA GLY A 311 -11.18 6.66 -30.02
C GLY A 311 -9.72 6.18 -30.02
N LEU A 312 -9.12 5.95 -28.86
CA LEU A 312 -7.72 5.57 -28.70
C LEU A 312 -7.48 4.09 -29.00
N GLU A 313 -6.38 3.80 -29.71
CA GLU A 313 -5.92 2.46 -30.06
C GLU A 313 -4.65 2.12 -29.27
N ASN A 314 -4.53 0.88 -28.79
CA ASN A 314 -3.34 0.41 -28.09
C ASN A 314 -2.11 0.38 -29.02
N GLY A 315 -1.02 0.96 -28.53
CA GLY A 315 0.27 0.91 -29.25
C GLY A 315 0.36 1.86 -30.45
N ARG A 316 -0.69 2.64 -30.73
CA ARG A 316 -0.64 3.68 -31.74
C ARG A 316 0.03 4.93 -31.22
N ALA A 317 0.98 5.48 -31.94
CA ALA A 317 1.51 6.81 -31.72
C ALA A 317 0.69 7.85 -32.46
N TYR A 318 0.38 8.96 -31.78
CA TYR A 318 -0.28 10.15 -32.33
C TYR A 318 0.73 11.30 -32.21
N GLU A 319 1.47 11.59 -33.27
CA GLU A 319 2.64 12.48 -33.17
C GLU A 319 2.33 13.92 -33.54
N THR A 320 1.23 14.14 -34.28
CA THR A 320 0.85 15.45 -34.77
C THR A 320 -0.58 15.82 -34.41
N ILE A 321 -0.90 17.09 -34.43
CA ILE A 321 -2.28 17.58 -34.31
C ILE A 321 -3.18 17.01 -35.40
N GLU A 322 -2.63 16.76 -36.58
CA GLU A 322 -3.36 16.18 -37.68
C GLU A 322 -3.70 14.72 -37.43
N ASP A 323 -2.80 13.94 -36.83
CA ASP A 323 -3.10 12.57 -36.38
C ASP A 323 -4.26 12.56 -35.39
N VAL A 324 -4.27 13.50 -34.44
CA VAL A 324 -5.36 13.64 -33.45
C VAL A 324 -6.69 13.95 -34.20
N ARG A 325 -6.68 14.89 -35.11
CA ARG A 325 -7.86 15.26 -35.91
C ARG A 325 -8.38 14.11 -36.79
N GLN A 326 -7.51 13.32 -37.38
CA GLN A 326 -7.90 12.21 -38.26
C GLN A 326 -8.43 11.00 -37.46
N HIS A 327 -7.85 10.68 -36.30
CA HIS A 327 -8.08 9.42 -35.63
C HIS A 327 -8.89 9.52 -34.33
N LEU A 328 -8.87 10.66 -33.64
CA LEU A 328 -9.58 10.81 -32.38
C LEU A 328 -10.93 11.50 -32.53
N ARG A 329 -11.82 11.22 -31.55
CA ARG A 329 -13.15 11.83 -31.46
C ARG A 329 -13.14 13.22 -30.84
N TYR A 330 -12.04 13.58 -30.16
CA TYR A 330 -11.81 14.85 -29.49
C TYR A 330 -10.42 15.37 -29.81
N GLY A 331 -10.30 16.66 -30.03
CA GLY A 331 -9.02 17.31 -30.30
C GLY A 331 -8.26 17.73 -29.06
N LYS A 332 -8.96 17.78 -27.89
CA LYS A 332 -8.39 18.26 -26.62
C LYS A 332 -9.06 17.57 -25.42
N ILE A 333 -8.28 17.37 -24.38
CA ILE A 333 -8.75 16.93 -23.06
C ILE A 333 -8.61 18.10 -22.09
N MET A 334 -9.65 18.39 -21.32
CA MET A 334 -9.62 19.41 -20.28
C MET A 334 -9.97 18.78 -18.94
N ILE A 335 -9.06 18.84 -17.98
CA ILE A 335 -9.28 18.31 -16.64
C ILE A 335 -9.93 19.41 -15.79
N MET A 336 -11.07 19.11 -15.19
CA MET A 336 -11.81 20.02 -14.32
C MET A 336 -12.17 19.30 -13.03
N CYS A 337 -11.36 19.50 -12.02
CA CYS A 337 -11.50 18.91 -10.67
C CYS A 337 -11.50 20.01 -9.62
N ASP A 338 -11.79 19.64 -8.39
CA ASP A 338 -11.73 20.54 -7.25
C ASP A 338 -10.33 21.16 -7.14
N GLN A 339 -10.24 22.42 -6.73
CA GLN A 339 -8.96 23.13 -6.60
C GLN A 339 -8.31 22.85 -5.24
N ASP A 340 -8.38 21.61 -4.80
CA ASP A 340 -7.69 21.10 -3.62
C ASP A 340 -6.51 20.20 -3.99
N THR A 341 -5.81 19.69 -2.99
CA THR A 341 -4.67 18.81 -3.21
C THR A 341 -5.06 17.47 -3.85
N ASP A 342 -6.25 16.95 -3.58
CA ASP A 342 -6.75 15.70 -4.19
C ASP A 342 -7.06 15.91 -5.68
N GLY A 343 -7.61 17.08 -6.07
CA GLY A 343 -7.78 17.46 -7.48
C GLY A 343 -6.45 17.57 -8.24
N SER A 344 -5.40 18.11 -7.60
CA SER A 344 -4.05 18.12 -8.18
C SER A 344 -3.52 16.70 -8.44
N HIS A 345 -3.82 15.75 -7.55
CA HIS A 345 -3.48 14.35 -7.76
C HIS A 345 -4.25 13.72 -8.94
N ILE A 346 -5.54 14.03 -9.09
CA ILE A 346 -6.34 13.58 -10.25
C ILE A 346 -5.75 14.10 -11.56
N LYS A 347 -5.37 15.39 -11.64
CA LYS A 347 -4.64 15.96 -12.78
C LYS A 347 -3.38 15.15 -13.10
N GLY A 348 -2.55 14.89 -12.07
CA GLY A 348 -1.33 14.10 -12.21
C GLY A 348 -1.57 12.68 -12.70
N LEU A 349 -2.58 11.97 -12.18
CA LEU A 349 -2.94 10.62 -12.62
C LEU A 349 -3.45 10.58 -14.07
N CYS A 350 -4.21 11.59 -14.50
CA CYS A 350 -4.60 11.74 -15.91
C CYS A 350 -3.37 11.91 -16.81
N ILE A 351 -2.46 12.81 -16.46
CA ILE A 351 -1.19 13.00 -17.20
C ILE A 351 -0.40 11.69 -17.25
N ASN A 352 -0.25 11.00 -16.13
CA ASN A 352 0.46 9.72 -16.06
C ASN A 352 -0.17 8.63 -16.94
N LEU A 353 -1.51 8.55 -17.00
CA LEU A 353 -2.20 7.62 -17.90
C LEU A 353 -1.79 7.83 -19.36
N PHE A 354 -1.88 9.07 -19.84
CA PHE A 354 -1.49 9.39 -21.23
C PHE A 354 0.00 9.23 -21.47
N HIS A 355 0.83 9.58 -20.50
CA HIS A 355 2.28 9.42 -20.60
C HIS A 355 2.71 7.93 -20.66
N CYS A 356 2.01 7.03 -19.98
CA CYS A 356 2.32 5.60 -20.01
C CYS A 356 1.81 4.90 -21.27
N GLU A 357 0.55 5.19 -21.66
CA GLU A 357 -0.13 4.41 -22.70
C GLU A 357 -0.04 5.09 -24.09
N TRP A 358 0.00 6.43 -24.16
CA TRP A 358 0.06 7.21 -25.38
C TRP A 358 0.98 8.42 -25.25
N ARG A 359 2.26 8.15 -24.99
CA ARG A 359 3.26 9.19 -24.67
C ARG A 359 3.34 10.31 -25.70
N SER A 360 3.11 10.03 -26.99
CA SER A 360 3.09 11.03 -28.06
C SER A 360 2.05 12.12 -27.82
N LEU A 361 0.87 11.79 -27.25
CA LEU A 361 -0.18 12.75 -26.96
C LEU A 361 0.23 13.80 -25.91
N THR A 362 1.08 13.43 -24.95
CA THR A 362 1.56 14.38 -23.93
C THR A 362 2.52 15.42 -24.51
N ARG A 363 3.06 15.18 -25.71
CA ARG A 363 3.98 16.06 -26.42
C ARG A 363 3.27 17.05 -27.36
N ILE A 364 1.99 16.79 -27.66
CA ILE A 364 1.21 17.67 -28.54
C ILE A 364 0.76 18.91 -27.74
N PRO A 365 1.20 20.12 -28.14
CA PRO A 365 0.82 21.34 -27.43
C PRO A 365 -0.70 21.51 -27.34
N GLY A 366 -1.21 21.77 -26.14
CA GLY A 366 -2.62 22.02 -25.90
C GLY A 366 -3.54 20.80 -25.97
N PHE A 367 -3.05 19.58 -26.18
CA PHE A 367 -3.88 18.39 -26.15
C PHE A 367 -4.40 18.08 -24.74
N ILE A 368 -3.54 18.20 -23.72
CA ILE A 368 -3.93 18.08 -22.31
C ILE A 368 -3.94 19.48 -21.68
N SER A 369 -5.02 19.80 -21.01
CA SER A 369 -5.23 21.08 -20.34
C SER A 369 -6.03 20.91 -19.06
N PHE A 370 -6.08 21.95 -18.24
CA PHE A 370 -6.99 22.03 -17.11
C PHE A 370 -7.65 23.39 -17.03
N MET A 371 -8.76 23.48 -16.32
CA MET A 371 -9.45 24.74 -16.09
C MET A 371 -9.34 25.12 -14.62
N ASN A 372 -8.82 26.34 -14.35
CA ASN A 372 -8.76 26.89 -13.02
C ASN A 372 -10.14 27.43 -12.60
N THR A 373 -10.62 26.98 -11.44
CA THR A 373 -11.80 27.52 -10.76
C THR A 373 -11.39 28.21 -9.46
N PRO A 374 -12.08 29.26 -8.99
CA PRO A 374 -11.71 29.94 -7.77
C PRO A 374 -11.83 29.03 -6.54
N ILE A 375 -10.88 29.11 -5.61
CA ILE A 375 -10.98 28.50 -4.28
C ILE A 375 -11.66 29.44 -3.29
N LEU A 376 -11.53 30.75 -3.50
CA LEU A 376 -12.03 31.80 -2.62
C LEU A 376 -12.57 32.98 -3.43
N ARG A 377 -13.64 33.60 -2.90
CA ARG A 377 -14.09 34.91 -3.34
C ARG A 377 -14.21 35.86 -2.16
N ALA A 378 -13.64 37.05 -2.29
CA ALA A 378 -13.81 38.16 -1.39
C ALA A 378 -14.76 39.19 -2.02
N THR A 379 -15.83 39.57 -1.30
CA THR A 379 -16.83 40.52 -1.81
C THR A 379 -17.02 41.67 -0.84
N LYS A 380 -16.99 42.90 -1.37
CA LYS A 380 -17.26 44.12 -0.63
C LYS A 380 -18.09 45.07 -1.51
N GLY A 381 -19.36 45.27 -1.15
CA GLY A 381 -20.26 46.01 -2.00
C GLY A 381 -20.44 45.38 -3.38
N ALA A 382 -20.16 46.11 -4.45
CA ALA A 382 -20.23 45.64 -5.83
C ALA A 382 -18.92 44.98 -6.32
N THR A 383 -17.83 45.05 -5.54
CA THR A 383 -16.54 44.51 -5.93
C THR A 383 -16.39 43.08 -5.48
N THR A 384 -16.02 42.19 -6.41
CA THR A 384 -15.74 40.78 -6.15
C THR A 384 -14.36 40.44 -6.68
N LEU A 385 -13.52 39.86 -5.83
CA LEU A 385 -12.19 39.35 -6.16
C LEU A 385 -12.23 37.83 -6.05
N SER A 386 -11.66 37.13 -7.03
CA SER A 386 -11.54 35.67 -7.04
C SER A 386 -10.08 35.26 -6.91
N PHE A 387 -9.79 34.31 -6.03
CA PHE A 387 -8.46 33.75 -5.78
C PHE A 387 -8.44 32.27 -6.17
N TYR A 388 -7.36 31.85 -6.80
CA TYR A 388 -7.24 30.52 -7.41
C TYR A 388 -6.27 29.61 -6.67
N ASN A 389 -5.49 30.15 -5.72
CA ASN A 389 -4.69 29.41 -4.74
C ASN A 389 -4.59 30.21 -3.43
N ASP A 390 -4.14 29.51 -2.35
CA ASP A 390 -3.99 30.12 -1.01
C ASP A 390 -2.93 31.20 -0.97
N GLY A 391 -1.88 31.11 -1.82
CA GLY A 391 -0.82 32.12 -1.91
C GLY A 391 -1.36 33.47 -2.36
N GLU A 392 -2.21 33.49 -3.39
CA GLU A 392 -2.85 34.74 -3.87
C GLU A 392 -3.71 35.39 -2.79
N TYR A 393 -4.52 34.58 -2.11
CA TYR A 393 -5.39 35.06 -1.04
C TYR A 393 -4.59 35.61 0.15
N ASN A 394 -3.57 34.91 0.61
CA ASN A 394 -2.73 35.34 1.74
C ASN A 394 -1.95 36.61 1.41
N ALA A 395 -1.41 36.73 0.21
CA ALA A 395 -0.74 37.94 -0.26
C ALA A 395 -1.70 39.15 -0.28
N TRP A 396 -2.91 38.96 -0.83
CA TRP A 396 -3.94 39.98 -0.80
C TRP A 396 -4.37 40.34 0.62
N LYS A 397 -4.59 39.36 1.51
CA LYS A 397 -5.01 39.58 2.88
C LYS A 397 -3.99 40.39 3.67
N THR A 398 -2.70 40.15 3.43
CA THR A 398 -1.60 40.88 4.08
C THR A 398 -1.46 42.31 3.53
N ALA A 399 -1.69 42.51 2.25
CA ALA A 399 -1.59 43.83 1.59
C ALA A 399 -2.81 44.71 1.79
N THR A 400 -3.97 44.15 2.22
CA THR A 400 -5.24 44.87 2.31
C THR A 400 -5.55 45.19 3.77
N ALA A 401 -5.43 46.47 4.17
CA ALA A 401 -5.61 46.92 5.57
C ALA A 401 -7.03 46.64 6.13
N ASP A 402 -8.03 46.59 5.26
CA ASP A 402 -9.43 46.36 5.63
C ASP A 402 -9.96 44.98 5.20
N ALA A 403 -9.09 43.98 5.03
CA ALA A 403 -9.45 42.64 4.62
C ALA A 403 -10.54 41.99 5.49
N ALA A 404 -10.56 42.31 6.78
CA ALA A 404 -11.58 41.85 7.71
C ALA A 404 -13.01 42.38 7.42
N ALA A 405 -13.16 43.44 6.63
CA ALA A 405 -14.45 43.99 6.22
C ALA A 405 -15.02 43.32 4.97
N TRP A 406 -14.29 42.46 4.33
CA TRP A 406 -14.71 41.71 3.14
C TRP A 406 -15.42 40.43 3.53
N LYS A 407 -16.50 40.10 2.82
CA LYS A 407 -17.21 38.83 2.97
C LYS A 407 -16.48 37.77 2.15
N ILE A 408 -15.93 36.76 2.83
CA ILE A 408 -15.21 35.67 2.18
C ILE A 408 -16.17 34.50 1.94
N LYS A 409 -16.14 33.95 0.72
CA LYS A 409 -16.80 32.69 0.35
C LYS A 409 -15.75 31.68 -0.06
N TYR A 410 -15.68 30.56 0.64
CA TYR A 410 -14.85 29.44 0.32
C TYR A 410 -15.58 28.44 -0.59
N PHE A 411 -14.89 27.92 -1.62
CA PHE A 411 -15.37 26.87 -2.49
C PHE A 411 -14.64 25.59 -2.14
N LYS A 412 -15.29 24.74 -1.36
CA LYS A 412 -14.72 23.44 -0.91
C LYS A 412 -14.68 22.36 -2.01
N GLY A 413 -15.13 22.69 -3.21
CA GLY A 413 -15.20 21.82 -4.38
C GLY A 413 -16.21 22.35 -5.38
N LEU A 414 -16.18 21.79 -6.59
CA LEU A 414 -17.09 22.16 -7.69
C LEU A 414 -18.56 22.03 -7.30
N GLY A 415 -18.90 21.08 -6.44
CA GLY A 415 -20.26 20.91 -5.92
C GLY A 415 -20.80 22.05 -5.06
N THR A 416 -19.96 22.98 -4.58
CA THR A 416 -20.38 24.16 -3.82
C THR A 416 -20.70 25.37 -4.69
N SER A 417 -20.38 25.32 -5.99
CA SER A 417 -20.64 26.38 -6.96
C SER A 417 -22.07 26.30 -7.46
N LYS A 418 -22.69 27.47 -7.62
CA LYS A 418 -24.04 27.62 -8.20
C LYS A 418 -23.99 27.65 -9.72
N SER A 419 -25.12 27.41 -10.37
CA SER A 419 -25.25 27.45 -11.85
C SER A 419 -24.74 28.74 -12.48
N ASP A 420 -25.00 29.90 -11.86
CA ASP A 420 -24.53 31.19 -12.40
C ASP A 420 -23.00 31.34 -12.27
N GLU A 421 -22.39 30.74 -11.24
CA GLU A 421 -20.94 30.72 -11.09
C GLU A 421 -20.32 29.82 -12.17
N PHE A 422 -20.93 28.67 -12.50
CA PHE A 422 -20.46 27.84 -13.62
C PHE A 422 -20.59 28.57 -14.96
N LYS A 423 -21.67 29.34 -15.21
CA LYS A 423 -21.77 30.20 -16.40
C LYS A 423 -20.63 31.20 -16.49
N GLU A 424 -20.28 31.82 -15.36
CA GLU A 424 -19.14 32.73 -15.27
C GLU A 424 -17.81 32.02 -15.59
N TYR A 425 -17.58 30.79 -15.05
CA TYR A 425 -16.39 30.00 -15.35
C TYR A 425 -16.25 29.72 -16.85
N PHE A 426 -17.34 29.35 -17.53
CA PHE A 426 -17.36 29.08 -18.96
C PHE A 426 -17.32 30.34 -19.81
N ALA A 427 -17.77 31.49 -19.30
CA ALA A 427 -17.61 32.77 -19.96
C ALA A 427 -16.15 33.25 -19.94
N ASN A 428 -15.46 33.09 -18.79
CA ASN A 428 -14.10 33.57 -18.61
C ASN A 428 -13.03 32.55 -19.07
N LYS A 429 -13.36 31.26 -19.12
CA LYS A 429 -12.53 30.11 -19.58
C LYS A 429 -11.04 30.24 -19.24
N LYS A 430 -10.68 30.24 -17.93
CA LYS A 430 -9.28 30.19 -17.50
C LYS A 430 -8.69 28.80 -17.77
N ILE A 431 -8.41 28.51 -19.03
CA ILE A 431 -7.82 27.25 -19.48
C ILE A 431 -6.30 27.41 -19.50
N VAL A 432 -5.62 26.43 -18.93
CA VAL A 432 -4.16 26.31 -18.89
C VAL A 432 -3.73 25.05 -19.64
N ASP A 433 -2.88 25.21 -20.63
CA ASP A 433 -2.37 24.10 -21.45
C ASP A 433 -1.06 23.56 -20.88
N PHE A 434 -0.93 22.22 -20.80
CA PHE A 434 0.33 21.60 -20.48
C PHE A 434 1.30 21.62 -21.65
N VAL A 435 2.57 21.92 -21.34
CA VAL A 435 3.67 22.00 -22.32
C VAL A 435 4.73 20.97 -22.00
N TYR A 436 5.17 20.25 -23.02
CA TYR A 436 6.22 19.26 -22.88
C TYR A 436 7.61 19.93 -22.97
N GLU A 437 8.42 19.74 -21.92
CA GLU A 437 9.73 20.36 -21.71
C GLU A 437 10.88 19.37 -21.98
N GLN A 438 10.76 18.54 -23.00
CA GLN A 438 11.73 17.50 -23.37
C GLN A 438 11.92 16.42 -22.28
N ALA A 439 13.15 15.93 -22.11
CA ALA A 439 13.46 14.82 -21.20
C ALA A 439 13.13 15.10 -19.72
N SER A 440 13.11 16.36 -19.29
CA SER A 440 12.76 16.72 -17.91
C SER A 440 11.32 16.35 -17.58
N SER A 441 10.38 16.56 -18.51
CA SER A 441 8.96 16.18 -18.34
C SER A 441 8.78 14.69 -18.15
N ASP A 442 9.49 13.89 -18.95
CA ASP A 442 9.42 12.42 -18.87
C ASP A 442 9.96 11.91 -17.53
N ASP A 443 11.11 12.47 -17.07
CA ASP A 443 11.74 12.06 -15.83
C ASP A 443 10.90 12.41 -14.60
N VAL A 444 10.33 13.62 -14.58
CA VAL A 444 9.52 14.11 -13.47
C VAL A 444 8.24 13.32 -13.32
N ILE A 445 7.52 13.03 -14.44
CA ILE A 445 6.31 12.20 -14.39
C ILE A 445 6.65 10.77 -13.95
N ASP A 446 7.78 10.21 -14.44
CA ASP A 446 8.24 8.91 -14.00
C ASP A 446 8.59 8.90 -12.51
N MET A 447 9.32 9.89 -12.03
CA MET A 447 9.74 10.02 -10.63
C MET A 447 8.52 10.00 -9.68
N VAL A 448 7.47 10.75 -10.00
CA VAL A 448 6.31 10.86 -9.10
C VAL A 448 5.49 9.57 -9.05
N PHE A 449 5.26 8.89 -10.19
CA PHE A 449 4.31 7.78 -10.27
C PHE A 449 4.94 6.39 -10.29
N ASN A 450 6.26 6.25 -10.44
CA ASN A 450 6.94 4.96 -10.47
C ASN A 450 7.23 4.44 -9.05
N ASP A 451 6.70 3.27 -8.72
CA ASP A 451 6.87 2.62 -7.42
C ASP A 451 8.34 2.39 -7.04
N LYS A 452 9.20 2.15 -8.02
CA LYS A 452 10.64 1.89 -7.84
C LYS A 452 11.45 3.14 -7.50
N ARG A 453 10.89 4.35 -7.69
CA ARG A 453 11.56 5.63 -7.46
C ARG A 453 11.17 6.30 -6.12
N ALA A 454 10.86 5.50 -5.10
CA ALA A 454 10.46 6.03 -3.79
C ALA A 454 11.55 6.91 -3.13
N ASN A 455 12.84 6.59 -3.31
CA ASN A 455 13.93 7.39 -2.77
C ASN A 455 14.06 8.75 -3.46
N ASP A 456 13.86 8.80 -4.79
CA ASP A 456 13.89 10.07 -5.54
C ASP A 456 12.76 11.00 -5.06
N ARG A 457 11.56 10.44 -4.80
CA ARG A 457 10.43 11.20 -4.21
C ARG A 457 10.74 11.74 -2.82
N LYS A 458 11.49 10.99 -1.98
CA LYS A 458 11.94 11.50 -0.67
C LYS A 458 12.83 12.73 -0.82
N THR A 459 13.84 12.64 -1.68
CA THR A 459 14.75 13.74 -1.98
C THR A 459 13.99 14.94 -2.53
N TRP A 460 13.11 14.71 -3.52
CA TRP A 460 12.27 15.74 -4.10
C TRP A 460 11.41 16.47 -3.05
N LEU A 461 10.70 15.74 -2.17
CA LEU A 461 9.88 16.34 -1.11
C LEU A 461 10.72 17.13 -0.09
N ILE A 462 11.90 16.63 0.28
CA ILE A 462 12.77 17.32 1.25
C ILE A 462 13.38 18.59 0.67
N GLU A 463 13.84 18.55 -0.58
CA GLU A 463 14.61 19.64 -1.19
C GLU A 463 13.74 20.67 -1.89
N LYS A 464 12.62 20.26 -2.47
CA LYS A 464 11.80 21.13 -3.35
C LYS A 464 10.54 21.68 -2.68
N TYR A 465 10.05 21.04 -1.59
CA TYR A 465 8.83 21.49 -0.96
C TYR A 465 9.02 22.83 -0.24
N HIS A 466 8.28 23.82 -0.68
CA HIS A 466 8.11 25.11 0.00
C HIS A 466 6.61 25.40 0.14
N LYS A 467 6.15 25.64 1.36
CA LYS A 467 4.73 25.85 1.67
C LYS A 467 4.09 27.03 0.92
N ASP A 468 4.89 28.04 0.57
CA ASP A 468 4.44 29.27 -0.07
C ASP A 468 4.73 29.29 -1.59
N SER A 469 5.16 28.16 -2.18
CA SER A 469 5.38 28.02 -3.62
C SER A 469 4.13 27.47 -4.27
N PHE A 470 3.47 28.26 -5.10
CA PHE A 470 2.26 27.88 -5.83
C PHE A 470 2.42 28.10 -7.32
N LEU A 471 1.62 27.37 -8.09
CA LEU A 471 1.55 27.58 -9.54
C LEU A 471 1.00 28.97 -9.85
N ASP A 472 1.64 29.68 -10.77
CA ASP A 472 1.20 31.00 -11.22
C ASP A 472 -0.10 30.84 -12.06
N THR A 473 -1.24 31.26 -11.51
CA THR A 473 -2.56 31.15 -12.14
C THR A 473 -2.81 32.20 -13.23
N GLY A 474 -1.91 33.14 -13.42
CA GLY A 474 -1.93 34.11 -14.53
C GLY A 474 -1.44 33.52 -15.86
N LYS A 475 -0.75 32.38 -15.82
CA LYS A 475 -0.21 31.70 -17.01
C LYS A 475 -1.28 30.95 -17.76
N THR A 476 -1.16 30.94 -19.09
CA THR A 476 -1.99 30.11 -19.99
C THR A 476 -1.29 28.79 -20.37
N HIS A 477 -0.02 28.65 -20.05
CA HIS A 477 0.80 27.48 -20.36
C HIS A 477 1.67 27.13 -19.15
N VAL A 478 1.74 25.84 -18.83
CA VAL A 478 2.49 25.31 -17.69
C VAL A 478 3.25 24.06 -18.11
N GLY A 479 4.55 23.99 -17.78
CA GLY A 479 5.34 22.78 -17.99
C GLY A 479 4.97 21.68 -17.02
N TYR A 480 5.16 20.42 -17.42
CA TYR A 480 4.92 19.28 -16.52
C TYR A 480 5.82 19.36 -15.28
N SER A 481 7.07 19.82 -15.41
CA SER A 481 7.98 19.99 -14.28
C SER A 481 7.49 21.08 -13.33
N GLU A 482 7.01 22.21 -13.86
CA GLU A 482 6.46 23.29 -13.06
C GLU A 482 5.20 22.85 -12.29
N PHE A 483 4.30 22.10 -12.93
CA PHE A 483 3.13 21.53 -12.28
C PHE A 483 3.50 20.57 -11.14
N VAL A 484 4.47 19.70 -11.37
CA VAL A 484 4.92 18.73 -10.36
C VAL A 484 5.57 19.43 -9.17
N ASP A 485 6.46 20.42 -9.41
CA ASP A 485 7.24 21.09 -8.36
C ASP A 485 6.43 22.15 -7.58
N ASN A 486 5.36 22.75 -8.16
CA ASN A 486 4.63 23.85 -7.53
C ASN A 486 3.15 23.55 -7.21
N GLU A 487 2.59 22.43 -7.70
CA GLU A 487 1.20 22.05 -7.40
C GLU A 487 1.12 20.62 -6.85
N LEU A 488 1.59 19.60 -7.59
CA LEU A 488 1.48 18.21 -7.17
C LEU A 488 2.30 17.89 -5.90
N ILE A 489 3.35 18.65 -5.64
CA ILE A 489 4.18 18.51 -4.43
C ILE A 489 3.36 18.77 -3.16
N HIS A 490 2.39 19.70 -3.21
CA HIS A 490 1.50 19.97 -2.06
C HIS A 490 0.62 18.76 -1.74
N PHE A 491 0.07 18.08 -2.78
CA PHE A 491 -0.63 16.82 -2.55
C PHE A 491 0.30 15.78 -1.93
N SER A 492 1.51 15.62 -2.45
CA SER A 492 2.46 14.61 -1.95
C SER A 492 2.85 14.85 -0.50
N ASN A 493 3.06 16.11 -0.10
CA ASN A 493 3.30 16.49 1.28
C ASN A 493 2.06 16.25 2.17
N TYR A 494 0.88 16.61 1.67
CA TYR A 494 -0.39 16.41 2.39
C TYR A 494 -0.73 14.92 2.54
N ASP A 495 -0.46 14.10 1.53
CA ASP A 495 -0.58 12.64 1.60
C ASP A 495 0.33 12.05 2.69
N CYS A 496 1.57 12.54 2.79
CA CYS A 496 2.45 12.18 3.91
C CYS A 496 1.86 12.61 5.25
N ALA A 497 1.36 13.83 5.38
CA ALA A 497 0.77 14.35 6.62
C ALA A 497 -0.48 13.56 7.06
N ARG A 498 -1.31 13.09 6.11
CA ARG A 498 -2.48 12.23 6.38
C ARG A 498 -2.10 10.81 6.78
N SER A 499 -1.02 10.29 6.22
CA SER A 499 -0.67 8.86 6.28
C SER A 499 0.39 8.55 7.32
N ILE A 500 1.33 9.45 7.53
CA ILE A 500 2.45 9.32 8.49
C ILE A 500 2.08 10.09 9.77
N PRO A 501 2.13 9.46 10.95
CA PRO A 501 1.77 10.12 12.20
C PRO A 501 2.88 11.02 12.75
N SER A 502 2.52 11.88 13.72
CA SER A 502 3.49 12.57 14.56
C SER A 502 4.15 11.60 15.55
N MET A 503 5.45 11.74 15.78
CA MET A 503 6.17 10.92 16.74
C MET A 503 5.74 11.21 18.19
N ILE A 504 5.14 12.37 18.45
CA ILE A 504 4.76 12.82 19.79
C ILE A 504 3.49 12.12 20.28
N ASP A 505 2.41 12.20 19.49
CA ASP A 505 1.11 11.61 19.88
C ASP A 505 0.79 10.29 19.14
N GLY A 506 1.58 9.91 18.13
CA GLY A 506 1.31 8.70 17.35
C GLY A 506 0.02 8.76 16.50
N LEU A 507 -0.58 9.94 16.37
CA LEU A 507 -1.85 10.11 15.68
C LEU A 507 -1.66 10.67 14.26
N LYS A 508 -2.46 10.13 13.33
CA LYS A 508 -2.69 10.75 12.03
C LYS A 508 -3.67 11.92 12.20
N ILE A 509 -3.75 12.81 11.24
CA ILE A 509 -4.64 13.99 11.29
C ILE A 509 -6.09 13.60 11.62
N SER A 510 -6.64 12.59 10.94
CA SER A 510 -8.02 12.13 11.17
C SER A 510 -8.25 11.64 12.61
N LEU A 511 -7.31 10.88 13.16
CA LEU A 511 -7.39 10.37 14.53
C LEU A 511 -7.31 11.51 15.57
N ARG A 512 -6.48 12.53 15.29
CA ARG A 512 -6.35 13.72 16.13
C ARG A 512 -7.62 14.56 16.12
N LYS A 513 -8.27 14.73 14.97
CA LYS A 513 -9.58 15.38 14.82
C LYS A 513 -10.68 14.67 15.59
N ILE A 514 -10.69 13.33 15.57
CA ILE A 514 -11.63 12.50 16.36
C ILE A 514 -11.40 12.71 17.85
N LEU A 515 -10.15 12.65 18.31
CA LEU A 515 -9.82 12.83 19.73
C LEU A 515 -10.14 14.25 20.22
N PHE A 516 -9.82 15.28 19.43
CA PHE A 516 -10.18 16.66 19.70
C PHE A 516 -11.70 16.84 19.89
N SER A 517 -12.48 16.29 18.98
CA SER A 517 -13.94 16.39 19.03
C SER A 517 -14.52 15.63 20.22
N ALA A 518 -13.93 14.47 20.58
CA ALA A 518 -14.31 13.71 21.76
C ALA A 518 -14.03 14.50 23.05
N PHE A 519 -12.89 15.19 23.15
CA PHE A 519 -12.54 16.05 24.29
C PHE A 519 -13.42 17.29 24.36
N LYS A 520 -13.63 17.98 23.24
CA LYS A 520 -14.51 19.17 23.17
C LYS A 520 -15.93 18.85 23.62
N ARG A 521 -16.44 17.67 23.24
CA ARG A 521 -17.77 17.19 23.66
C ARG A 521 -17.81 16.68 25.11
N ARG A 522 -16.64 16.39 25.73
CA ARG A 522 -16.57 15.62 27.00
C ARG A 522 -17.36 14.32 26.88
N LEU A 523 -16.99 13.49 25.90
CA LEU A 523 -17.74 12.30 25.47
C LEU A 523 -17.66 11.18 26.54
N THR A 524 -18.36 11.35 27.64
CA THR A 524 -18.44 10.42 28.78
C THR A 524 -19.70 9.54 28.77
N SER A 525 -20.58 9.73 27.79
CA SER A 525 -21.77 8.92 27.54
C SER A 525 -21.79 8.38 26.12
N GLU A 526 -22.47 7.26 25.94
CA GLU A 526 -22.56 6.59 24.64
C GLU A 526 -23.22 7.43 23.56
N ILE A 527 -22.62 7.43 22.37
CA ILE A 527 -23.17 8.04 21.16
C ILE A 527 -23.01 7.07 19.98
N LYS A 528 -23.97 7.05 19.05
CA LYS A 528 -23.82 6.27 17.81
C LYS A 528 -22.60 6.73 17.01
N VAL A 529 -21.84 5.80 16.45
CA VAL A 529 -20.65 6.13 15.65
C VAL A 529 -20.98 7.08 14.50
N ALA A 530 -22.10 6.86 13.78
CA ALA A 530 -22.55 7.76 12.71
C ALA A 530 -22.87 9.18 13.22
N GLN A 531 -23.47 9.34 14.41
CA GLN A 531 -23.76 10.65 15.00
C GLN A 531 -22.47 11.35 15.47
N PHE A 532 -21.54 10.58 16.04
CA PHE A 532 -20.26 11.12 16.46
C PHE A 532 -19.41 11.55 15.24
N SER A 533 -19.43 10.80 14.13
CA SER A 533 -18.79 11.17 12.87
C SER A 533 -19.29 12.53 12.35
N GLY A 534 -20.61 12.77 12.38
CA GLY A 534 -21.18 14.07 12.03
C GLY A 534 -20.69 15.20 12.93
N TYR A 535 -20.63 14.96 14.25
CA TYR A 535 -20.09 15.92 15.21
C TYR A 535 -18.61 16.22 14.97
N VAL A 536 -17.80 15.21 14.68
CA VAL A 536 -16.36 15.38 14.35
C VAL A 536 -16.21 16.22 13.10
N SER A 537 -16.98 15.91 12.05
CA SER A 537 -16.93 16.64 10.78
C SER A 537 -17.24 18.13 10.96
N GLU A 538 -18.29 18.46 11.72
CA GLU A 538 -18.69 19.84 12.02
C GLU A 538 -17.65 20.59 12.85
N ASN A 539 -17.15 19.99 13.94
CA ASN A 539 -16.35 20.69 14.94
C ASN A 539 -14.85 20.70 14.69
N SER A 540 -14.36 19.88 13.76
CA SER A 540 -12.94 19.80 13.41
C SER A 540 -12.67 20.11 11.94
N SER A 541 -13.66 20.59 11.19
CA SER A 541 -13.54 20.87 9.74
C SER A 541 -12.97 19.68 8.97
N TYR A 542 -13.57 18.50 9.15
CA TYR A 542 -13.13 17.30 8.42
C TYR A 542 -13.67 17.33 7.00
N HIS A 543 -12.78 17.37 6.00
CA HIS A 543 -13.12 17.59 4.58
C HIS A 543 -13.11 16.31 3.71
N HIS A 544 -12.97 15.11 4.31
CA HIS A 544 -12.92 13.85 3.57
C HIS A 544 -14.20 13.03 3.73
N GLY A 545 -14.28 11.90 3.00
CA GLY A 545 -15.47 11.06 2.98
C GLY A 545 -15.87 10.51 4.36
N GLU A 546 -17.16 10.54 4.66
CA GLU A 546 -17.77 10.07 5.91
C GLU A 546 -17.38 8.61 6.23
N ALA A 547 -17.34 7.73 5.22
CA ALA A 547 -16.96 6.33 5.40
C ALA A 547 -15.54 6.17 5.96
N SER A 548 -14.59 7.03 5.55
CA SER A 548 -13.22 7.02 6.06
C SER A 548 -13.17 7.45 7.53
N LEU A 549 -13.98 8.42 7.91
CA LEU A 549 -14.08 8.90 9.27
C LEU A 549 -14.73 7.86 10.19
N ASN A 550 -15.82 7.23 9.73
CA ASN A 550 -16.48 6.14 10.44
C ASN A 550 -15.51 4.97 10.68
N GLY A 551 -14.77 4.55 9.66
CA GLY A 551 -13.73 3.52 9.77
C GLY A 551 -12.62 3.90 10.76
N ALA A 552 -12.20 5.17 10.80
CA ALA A 552 -11.20 5.65 11.73
C ALA A 552 -11.70 5.60 13.18
N ILE A 553 -12.95 5.99 13.45
CA ILE A 553 -13.59 5.91 14.78
C ILE A 553 -13.66 4.43 15.23
N VAL A 554 -14.10 3.53 14.34
CA VAL A 554 -14.19 2.09 14.63
C VAL A 554 -12.81 1.55 14.97
N ASN A 555 -11.78 1.85 14.17
CA ASN A 555 -10.41 1.39 14.40
C ASN A 555 -9.82 1.88 15.73
N MET A 556 -10.15 3.11 16.18
CA MET A 556 -9.71 3.63 17.48
C MET A 556 -10.35 2.93 18.69
N ALA A 557 -11.49 2.28 18.48
CA ALA A 557 -12.22 1.55 19.53
C ALA A 557 -11.90 0.05 19.55
N GLN A 558 -11.36 -0.52 18.47
CA GLN A 558 -11.07 -1.96 18.38
C GLN A 558 -10.08 -2.43 19.45
N ASN A 559 -10.36 -3.59 20.06
CA ASN A 559 -9.63 -4.12 21.20
C ASN A 559 -9.31 -5.64 21.12
N PHE A 560 -9.39 -6.25 19.95
CA PHE A 560 -9.00 -7.66 19.75
C PHE A 560 -7.48 -7.81 19.59
N VAL A 561 -6.95 -9.02 19.72
CA VAL A 561 -5.50 -9.32 19.58
C VAL A 561 -5.00 -8.90 18.19
N GLY A 562 -3.98 -8.05 18.15
CA GLY A 562 -3.41 -7.49 16.91
C GLY A 562 -4.03 -6.16 16.47
N SER A 563 -5.02 -5.63 17.23
CA SER A 563 -5.52 -4.26 17.12
C SER A 563 -4.82 -3.33 18.14
N ASN A 564 -5.55 -2.45 18.84
CA ASN A 564 -4.95 -1.55 19.82
C ASN A 564 -4.56 -2.24 21.13
N ASN A 565 -3.37 -1.95 21.65
CA ASN A 565 -3.02 -2.30 23.03
C ASN A 565 -3.85 -1.49 24.03
N ILE A 566 -4.07 -0.19 23.73
CA ILE A 566 -5.00 0.67 24.46
C ILE A 566 -5.95 1.33 23.45
N ASN A 567 -7.22 0.97 23.48
CA ASN A 567 -8.25 1.64 22.68
C ASN A 567 -8.67 2.96 23.34
N LEU A 568 -8.59 4.07 22.62
CA LEU A 568 -8.94 5.39 23.12
C LEU A 568 -10.45 5.63 23.21
N LEU A 569 -11.22 4.85 22.46
CA LEU A 569 -12.68 4.87 22.45
C LEU A 569 -13.22 3.50 22.87
N GLU A 570 -14.39 3.45 23.49
CA GLU A 570 -15.05 2.20 23.91
C GLU A 570 -15.79 1.55 22.73
N PRO A 571 -15.67 0.22 22.54
CA PRO A 571 -16.37 -0.54 21.51
C PRO A 571 -17.71 -1.09 22.02
N ASN A 572 -18.77 -0.28 22.07
CA ASN A 572 -20.08 -0.68 22.56
C ASN A 572 -20.95 -1.22 21.39
N GLY A 573 -20.91 -2.52 21.21
CA GLY A 573 -21.49 -3.27 20.09
C GLY A 573 -20.43 -4.07 19.33
N GLN A 574 -20.72 -4.42 18.07
CA GLN A 574 -19.81 -5.23 17.25
C GLN A 574 -18.87 -4.34 16.44
N PHE A 575 -17.70 -4.07 16.99
CA PHE A 575 -16.64 -3.27 16.35
C PHE A 575 -15.64 -4.08 15.52
N GLY A 576 -15.95 -5.34 15.24
CA GLY A 576 -15.07 -6.27 14.56
C GLY A 576 -14.24 -7.10 15.52
N THR A 577 -13.75 -8.24 15.01
CA THR A 577 -13.07 -9.26 15.79
C THR A 577 -11.81 -9.77 15.11
N ARG A 578 -11.02 -10.58 15.82
CA ARG A 578 -9.90 -11.31 15.25
C ARG A 578 -10.29 -12.36 14.20
N LEU A 579 -11.59 -12.67 14.04
CA LEU A 579 -12.05 -13.60 13.02
C LEU A 579 -11.71 -13.10 11.62
N GLN A 580 -11.94 -11.80 11.36
CA GLN A 580 -11.67 -11.17 10.07
C GLN A 580 -10.72 -9.96 10.16
N GLY A 581 -10.11 -9.73 11.32
CA GLY A 581 -9.19 -8.61 11.51
C GLY A 581 -9.88 -7.25 11.57
N GLY A 582 -11.11 -7.24 12.08
CA GLY A 582 -11.93 -6.05 12.25
C GLY A 582 -12.85 -5.71 11.09
N GLU A 583 -12.74 -6.41 9.94
CA GLU A 583 -13.63 -6.21 8.77
C GLU A 583 -15.07 -6.67 9.02
N ASP A 584 -15.28 -7.45 10.09
CA ASP A 584 -16.59 -7.95 10.55
C ASP A 584 -17.29 -6.96 11.50
N SER A 585 -16.93 -5.68 11.49
CA SER A 585 -17.63 -4.65 12.23
C SER A 585 -19.05 -4.44 11.70
N ALA A 586 -19.99 -4.19 12.59
CA ALA A 586 -21.34 -3.80 12.21
C ALA A 586 -21.37 -2.38 11.63
N SER A 587 -22.43 -2.06 10.85
CA SER A 587 -22.58 -0.70 10.32
C SER A 587 -22.65 0.33 11.46
N GLU A 588 -22.00 1.45 11.22
CA GLU A 588 -21.85 2.62 12.13
C GLU A 588 -23.16 3.16 12.71
N ARG A 589 -24.29 2.82 12.08
CA ARG A 589 -25.65 3.21 12.53
C ARG A 589 -26.13 2.40 13.73
N TYR A 590 -25.50 1.25 14.03
CA TYR A 590 -25.95 0.30 15.05
C TYR A 590 -25.01 0.19 16.24
N ILE A 591 -23.80 0.71 16.15
CA ILE A 591 -22.77 0.63 17.19
C ILE A 591 -22.56 1.99 17.85
N TYR A 592 -22.17 1.95 19.15
CA TYR A 592 -22.00 3.13 19.98
C TYR A 592 -20.57 3.22 20.50
N THR A 593 -20.14 4.43 20.79
CA THR A 593 -18.82 4.67 21.36
C THR A 593 -18.86 5.81 22.39
N MET A 594 -17.85 5.86 23.23
CA MET A 594 -17.54 6.96 24.15
C MET A 594 -16.04 6.95 24.44
N LEU A 595 -15.51 7.97 25.12
CA LEU A 595 -14.12 7.99 25.55
C LEU A 595 -13.86 6.84 26.54
N ASN A 596 -12.77 6.10 26.31
CA ASN A 596 -12.29 5.16 27.29
C ASN A 596 -11.78 5.89 28.54
N SER A 597 -12.03 5.37 29.71
CA SER A 597 -11.68 5.99 31.01
C SER A 597 -10.17 6.26 31.17
N ILE A 598 -9.30 5.47 30.50
CA ILE A 598 -7.85 5.66 30.52
C ILE A 598 -7.38 6.81 29.62
N THR A 599 -8.20 7.24 28.66
CA THR A 599 -7.76 8.19 27.61
C THR A 599 -7.30 9.52 28.22
N ARG A 600 -8.02 10.07 29.18
CA ARG A 600 -7.62 11.33 29.86
C ARG A 600 -6.48 11.16 30.87
N SER A 601 -6.14 9.92 31.24
CA SER A 601 -4.91 9.66 32.00
C SER A 601 -3.67 9.62 31.07
N LEU A 602 -3.86 9.30 29.79
CA LEU A 602 -2.81 9.38 28.76
C LEU A 602 -2.62 10.80 28.23
N PHE A 603 -3.71 11.53 28.03
CA PHE A 603 -3.79 12.90 27.50
C PHE A 603 -4.41 13.82 28.57
N PRO A 604 -3.63 14.33 29.55
CA PRO A 604 -4.15 15.12 30.67
C PRO A 604 -4.86 16.38 30.21
N GLU A 605 -6.02 16.70 30.82
CA GLU A 605 -6.80 17.92 30.56
C GLU A 605 -5.99 19.19 30.85
N ALA A 606 -5.10 19.14 31.84
CA ALA A 606 -4.23 20.26 32.20
C ALA A 606 -3.26 20.70 31.09
N ASP A 607 -2.99 19.83 30.09
CA ASP A 607 -2.16 20.19 28.94
C ASP A 607 -2.95 21.00 27.90
N ASP A 608 -4.29 20.88 27.85
CA ASP A 608 -5.13 21.47 26.80
C ASP A 608 -4.92 22.99 26.68
N ALA A 609 -4.60 23.67 27.78
CA ALA A 609 -4.37 25.13 27.82
C ALA A 609 -3.04 25.56 27.17
N VAL A 610 -2.08 24.65 27.03
CA VAL A 610 -0.71 24.95 26.53
C VAL A 610 -0.41 24.35 25.17
N LEU A 611 -1.41 23.71 24.54
CA LEU A 611 -1.30 23.15 23.19
C LEU A 611 -1.46 24.26 22.13
N ASN A 612 -0.76 24.09 21.02
CA ASN A 612 -0.88 24.95 19.84
C ASN A 612 -2.01 24.41 18.96
N TYR A 613 -3.15 25.07 18.97
CA TYR A 613 -4.28 24.70 18.16
C TYR A 613 -4.20 25.30 16.76
N LEU A 614 -4.61 24.53 15.77
CA LEU A 614 -4.72 24.99 14.38
C LEU A 614 -5.96 25.86 14.21
N ASP A 615 -5.89 26.77 13.24
CA ASP A 615 -7.03 27.58 12.78
C ASP A 615 -7.40 27.13 11.36
N ASP A 616 -8.67 26.80 11.17
CA ASP A 616 -9.24 26.44 9.87
C ASP A 616 -10.40 27.41 9.58
N ASP A 617 -10.20 28.34 8.67
CA ASP A 617 -11.16 29.37 8.27
C ASP A 617 -11.69 30.19 9.46
N GLY A 618 -10.85 30.55 10.42
CA GLY A 618 -11.23 31.29 11.63
C GLY A 618 -11.86 30.44 12.73
N THR A 619 -11.89 29.13 12.56
CA THR A 619 -12.37 28.16 13.56
C THR A 619 -11.17 27.43 14.18
N LYS A 620 -11.06 27.49 15.51
CA LYS A 620 -10.06 26.73 16.26
C LYS A 620 -10.41 25.24 16.18
N VAL A 621 -9.51 24.45 15.60
CA VAL A 621 -9.65 23.01 15.41
C VAL A 621 -8.62 22.24 16.27
N GLU A 622 -8.26 21.00 15.90
CA GLU A 622 -7.33 20.17 16.64
C GLU A 622 -5.97 20.85 16.85
N PRO A 623 -5.19 20.46 17.90
CA PRO A 623 -3.83 20.94 18.08
C PRO A 623 -2.90 20.35 17.02
N GLU A 624 -1.75 20.98 16.80
CA GLU A 624 -0.68 20.44 15.93
C GLU A 624 -0.32 19.00 16.31
N PHE A 625 -0.22 18.73 17.60
CA PHE A 625 -0.13 17.41 18.23
C PHE A 625 -0.56 17.49 19.68
N TYR A 626 -1.03 16.37 20.24
CA TYR A 626 -1.15 16.18 21.68
C TYR A 626 0.20 15.75 22.26
N VAL A 627 0.39 15.95 23.57
CA VAL A 627 1.62 15.48 24.24
C VAL A 627 1.22 14.49 25.34
N PRO A 628 1.02 13.20 25.00
CA PRO A 628 0.68 12.17 25.99
C PRO A 628 1.80 11.98 27.01
N ILE A 629 1.50 11.38 28.17
CA ILE A 629 2.49 11.20 29.26
C ILE A 629 3.47 10.05 29.05
N ILE A 630 3.21 9.17 28.07
CA ILE A 630 4.11 8.15 27.54
C ILE A 630 4.09 8.22 26.01
N PRO A 631 5.14 7.75 25.29
CA PRO A 631 5.17 7.83 23.83
C PRO A 631 4.09 6.94 23.19
N PHE A 632 2.92 7.51 22.97
CA PHE A 632 1.73 6.78 22.52
C PHE A 632 1.91 6.15 21.12
N ALA A 633 2.79 6.72 20.31
CA ALA A 633 3.22 6.14 19.05
C ALA A 633 3.67 4.68 19.19
N LEU A 634 4.29 4.34 20.32
CA LEU A 634 4.79 2.99 20.63
C LEU A 634 3.74 2.12 21.35
N VAL A 635 2.68 2.70 21.91
CA VAL A 635 1.65 1.92 22.64
C VAL A 635 0.87 1.02 21.69
N ASN A 636 0.32 1.57 20.63
CA ASN A 636 -0.54 0.85 19.67
C ASN A 636 0.20 0.43 18.39
N GLY A 637 1.46 0.86 18.25
CA GLY A 637 2.17 0.71 16.99
C GLY A 637 1.56 1.57 15.88
N ILE A 638 2.19 1.58 14.74
CA ILE A 638 1.81 2.45 13.64
C ILE A 638 2.10 1.78 12.31
N LYS A 639 1.17 1.94 11.38
CA LYS A 639 1.39 1.61 9.98
C LYS A 639 0.85 2.73 9.11
N GLY A 640 1.72 3.34 8.31
CA GLY A 640 1.37 4.43 7.40
C GLY A 640 2.16 4.36 6.12
N ILE A 641 1.52 4.68 5.00
CA ILE A 641 2.15 4.72 3.68
C ILE A 641 1.72 6.03 3.04
N GLY A 642 2.71 6.91 2.81
CA GLY A 642 2.54 8.17 2.09
C GLY A 642 3.44 8.23 0.86
N THR A 643 3.40 9.33 0.15
CA THR A 643 4.18 9.54 -1.07
C THR A 643 5.69 9.52 -0.76
N GLY A 644 6.39 8.51 -1.23
CA GLY A 644 7.84 8.31 -1.00
C GLY A 644 8.20 7.80 0.40
N PHE A 645 7.38 8.00 1.40
CA PHE A 645 7.63 7.62 2.79
C PHE A 645 6.68 6.54 3.28
N SER A 646 7.16 5.72 4.20
CA SER A 646 6.32 4.79 4.95
C SER A 646 6.81 4.66 6.39
N CYS A 647 5.89 4.33 7.28
CA CYS A 647 6.17 4.06 8.69
C CYS A 647 5.58 2.71 9.07
N SER A 648 6.35 1.89 9.78
CA SER A 648 5.89 0.62 10.33
C SER A 648 6.56 0.38 11.67
N ILE A 649 5.85 0.64 12.75
CA ILE A 649 6.32 0.47 14.12
C ILE A 649 5.41 -0.56 14.80
N PRO A 650 5.94 -1.64 15.40
CA PRO A 650 5.15 -2.55 16.20
C PRO A 650 4.72 -1.88 17.52
N PRO A 651 3.66 -2.35 18.15
CA PRO A 651 3.27 -1.90 19.48
C PRO A 651 4.18 -2.48 20.56
N TYR A 652 4.29 -1.75 21.70
CA TYR A 652 5.07 -2.12 22.87
C TYR A 652 4.21 -2.12 24.13
N ASN A 653 4.68 -2.80 25.18
CA ASN A 653 3.96 -2.90 26.43
C ASN A 653 3.91 -1.53 27.15
N PRO A 654 2.73 -1.00 27.46
CA PRO A 654 2.60 0.27 28.19
C PRO A 654 3.34 0.31 29.53
N ARG A 655 3.44 -0.83 30.25
CA ARG A 655 4.22 -0.91 31.49
C ARG A 655 5.70 -0.70 31.26
N ASP A 656 6.24 -1.29 30.18
CA ASP A 656 7.66 -1.16 29.87
C ASP A 656 7.99 0.27 29.43
N LEU A 657 7.04 0.92 28.73
CA LEU A 657 7.16 2.35 28.37
C LEU A 657 7.10 3.26 29.60
N ILE A 658 6.20 3.01 30.56
CA ILE A 658 6.15 3.72 31.85
C ILE A 658 7.46 3.53 32.61
N ALA A 659 7.96 2.30 32.70
CA ALA A 659 9.23 2.01 33.37
C ALA A 659 10.43 2.69 32.67
N ASN A 660 10.45 2.72 31.34
CA ASN A 660 11.47 3.38 30.54
C ASN A 660 11.52 4.90 30.87
N ILE A 661 10.38 5.57 30.83
CA ILE A 661 10.32 7.01 31.16
C ILE A 661 10.68 7.27 32.62
N ARG A 662 10.20 6.43 33.56
CA ARG A 662 10.54 6.53 34.99
C ARG A 662 12.06 6.40 35.21
N ASN A 663 12.68 5.42 34.56
CA ASN A 663 14.13 5.22 34.67
C ASN A 663 14.93 6.41 34.09
N ARG A 664 14.47 7.00 32.99
CA ARG A 664 15.09 8.22 32.44
C ARG A 664 14.97 9.42 33.39
N LEU A 665 13.82 9.63 34.03
CA LEU A 665 13.61 10.68 35.02
C LEU A 665 14.46 10.51 36.27
N THR A 666 14.78 9.28 36.65
CA THR A 666 15.55 8.95 37.87
C THR A 666 17.02 8.62 37.60
N GLY A 667 17.47 8.70 36.32
CA GLY A 667 18.84 8.37 35.93
C GLY A 667 19.20 6.87 36.05
N GLN A 668 18.21 5.99 36.04
CA GLN A 668 18.41 4.53 36.09
C GLN A 668 18.60 3.93 34.69
N PRO A 669 19.27 2.78 34.58
CA PRO A 669 19.43 2.08 33.31
C PRO A 669 18.07 1.72 32.68
N VAL A 670 17.99 1.88 31.34
CA VAL A 670 16.78 1.59 30.58
C VAL A 670 16.88 0.19 29.97
N ALA A 671 15.84 -0.62 30.14
CA ALA A 671 15.76 -1.96 29.53
C ALA A 671 15.38 -1.86 28.05
N GLU A 672 15.84 -2.84 27.26
CA GLU A 672 15.46 -2.99 25.85
C GLU A 672 13.94 -3.25 25.72
N LEU A 673 13.32 -2.59 24.77
CA LEU A 673 11.89 -2.76 24.49
C LEU A 673 11.67 -3.88 23.48
N ILE A 674 10.77 -4.81 23.81
CA ILE A 674 10.35 -5.91 22.93
C ILE A 674 8.93 -5.64 22.45
N PRO A 675 8.59 -5.84 21.15
CA PRO A 675 7.23 -5.71 20.66
C PRO A 675 6.23 -6.56 21.44
N TYR A 676 5.10 -5.98 21.77
CA TYR A 676 4.07 -6.57 22.61
C TYR A 676 2.67 -6.35 22.03
N PHE A 677 1.85 -7.37 22.09
CA PHE A 677 0.46 -7.33 21.63
C PHE A 677 -0.47 -7.77 22.76
N GLU A 678 -1.40 -6.90 23.16
CA GLU A 678 -2.30 -7.16 24.27
C GLU A 678 -3.19 -8.38 24.01
N GLY A 679 -3.17 -9.34 24.96
CA GLY A 679 -3.93 -10.57 24.88
C GLY A 679 -3.33 -11.67 23.99
N PHE A 680 -2.18 -11.46 23.34
CA PHE A 680 -1.47 -12.47 22.55
C PHE A 680 -0.85 -13.55 23.45
N LYS A 681 -1.12 -14.81 23.13
CA LYS A 681 -0.68 -15.97 23.93
C LYS A 681 0.57 -16.66 23.39
N GLY A 682 1.03 -16.28 22.20
CA GLY A 682 2.26 -16.77 21.59
C GLY A 682 3.51 -16.06 22.10
N THR A 683 4.64 -16.23 21.40
CA THR A 683 5.92 -15.63 21.78
C THR A 683 6.41 -14.63 20.73
N VAL A 684 7.15 -13.61 21.18
CA VAL A 684 7.87 -12.66 20.33
C VAL A 684 9.35 -12.78 20.68
N GLU A 685 10.17 -13.19 19.71
CA GLU A 685 11.58 -13.48 19.88
C GLU A 685 12.42 -12.59 18.97
N LYS A 686 13.47 -11.96 19.51
CA LYS A 686 14.42 -11.18 18.71
C LYS A 686 15.33 -12.16 17.93
N ILE A 687 15.39 -12.00 16.59
CA ILE A 687 16.23 -12.84 15.71
C ILE A 687 17.39 -12.06 15.09
N GLU A 688 17.23 -10.75 14.89
CA GLU A 688 18.25 -9.82 14.40
C GLU A 688 18.09 -8.48 15.13
N ALA A 689 18.99 -7.56 14.97
CA ALA A 689 18.98 -6.27 15.67
C ALA A 689 17.65 -5.50 15.49
N ASP A 690 17.06 -5.57 14.30
CA ASP A 690 15.85 -4.86 13.89
C ASP A 690 14.70 -5.79 13.46
N LYS A 691 14.76 -7.09 13.84
CA LYS A 691 13.80 -8.08 13.37
C LYS A 691 13.38 -9.04 14.46
N TYR A 692 12.11 -9.25 14.60
CA TYR A 692 11.48 -10.12 15.58
C TYR A 692 10.64 -11.19 14.91
N LEU A 693 10.64 -12.38 15.48
CA LEU A 693 9.82 -13.53 15.10
C LEU A 693 8.62 -13.62 16.05
N ILE A 694 7.44 -13.60 15.49
CA ILE A 694 6.18 -13.82 16.22
C ILE A 694 5.75 -15.25 15.96
N LYS A 695 5.64 -16.05 17.02
CA LYS A 695 5.22 -17.45 16.97
C LYS A 695 3.81 -17.61 17.56
N GLY A 696 2.95 -18.33 16.89
CA GLY A 696 1.70 -18.83 17.43
C GLY A 696 1.98 -19.90 18.52
N LEU A 697 0.90 -20.46 19.05
CA LEU A 697 0.99 -21.51 20.10
C LEU A 697 0.24 -22.75 19.63
N TYR A 698 0.91 -23.92 19.70
CA TYR A 698 0.28 -25.21 19.50
C TYR A 698 0.77 -26.23 20.52
N GLU A 699 -0.02 -27.24 20.73
CA GLU A 699 0.30 -28.38 21.62
C GLU A 699 0.06 -29.68 20.87
N ARG A 700 0.96 -30.65 21.04
CA ARG A 700 0.73 -32.02 20.57
C ARG A 700 -0.13 -32.75 21.58
N THR A 701 -1.30 -33.20 21.17
CA THR A 701 -2.29 -33.89 22.04
C THR A 701 -2.41 -35.39 21.75
N GLY A 702 -1.82 -35.85 20.64
CA GLY A 702 -1.82 -37.24 20.24
C GLY A 702 -0.66 -37.59 19.30
N PRO A 703 -0.51 -38.85 18.90
CA PRO A 703 0.57 -39.27 17.99
C PRO A 703 0.53 -38.50 16.65
N ASP A 704 -0.65 -38.26 16.09
CA ASP A 704 -0.86 -37.58 14.82
C ASP A 704 -1.75 -36.33 14.95
N THR A 705 -1.86 -35.77 16.18
CA THR A 705 -2.80 -34.67 16.47
C THR A 705 -2.10 -33.52 17.17
N ILE A 706 -2.36 -32.29 16.68
CA ILE A 706 -1.99 -31.04 17.35
C ILE A 706 -3.23 -30.19 17.61
N VAL A 707 -3.16 -29.35 18.65
CA VAL A 707 -4.17 -28.32 18.92
C VAL A 707 -3.46 -26.95 18.83
N ILE A 708 -3.87 -26.11 17.89
CA ILE A 708 -3.38 -24.75 17.74
C ILE A 708 -4.22 -23.85 18.63
N LYS A 709 -3.58 -23.19 19.59
CA LYS A 709 -4.21 -22.33 20.61
C LYS A 709 -4.01 -20.84 20.36
N GLU A 710 -3.03 -20.48 19.50
CA GLU A 710 -2.80 -19.11 19.10
C GLU A 710 -2.23 -19.04 17.69
N LEU A 711 -2.66 -18.03 16.90
CA LEU A 711 -2.11 -17.71 15.59
C LEU A 711 -1.15 -16.52 15.66
N PRO A 712 -0.13 -16.47 14.82
CA PRO A 712 0.73 -15.27 14.73
C PRO A 712 -0.10 -14.02 14.48
N VAL A 713 0.27 -12.91 15.11
CA VAL A 713 -0.43 -11.63 14.95
C VAL A 713 -0.47 -11.23 13.47
N GLY A 714 -1.63 -10.75 13.03
CA GLY A 714 -1.91 -10.39 11.62
C GLY A 714 -2.40 -11.58 10.77
N LYS A 715 -2.51 -12.77 11.33
CA LYS A 715 -3.22 -13.91 10.72
C LYS A 715 -4.59 -14.06 11.33
N TRP A 716 -5.62 -13.86 10.51
CA TRP A 716 -7.00 -13.89 10.97
C TRP A 716 -7.59 -15.29 10.90
N THR A 717 -8.47 -15.61 11.85
CA THR A 717 -8.98 -16.96 12.07
C THR A 717 -9.67 -17.54 10.82
N MET A 718 -10.50 -16.76 10.12
CA MET A 718 -11.21 -17.25 8.92
C MET A 718 -10.25 -17.46 7.74
N GLN A 719 -9.25 -16.61 7.57
CA GLN A 719 -8.21 -16.81 6.54
C GLN A 719 -7.41 -18.08 6.82
N TYR A 720 -7.15 -18.35 8.10
CA TYR A 720 -6.43 -19.55 8.50
C TYR A 720 -7.29 -20.82 8.32
N THR A 721 -8.60 -20.75 8.58
CA THR A 721 -9.55 -21.83 8.28
C THR A 721 -9.47 -22.22 6.80
N LYS A 722 -9.56 -21.25 5.89
CA LYS A 722 -9.41 -21.48 4.46
C LYS A 722 -8.08 -22.14 4.08
N GLN A 723 -6.99 -21.74 4.75
CA GLN A 723 -5.67 -22.37 4.55
C GLN A 723 -5.68 -23.84 4.99
N LEU A 724 -6.35 -24.18 6.11
CA LEU A 724 -6.50 -25.58 6.55
C LEU A 724 -7.35 -26.39 5.59
N GLU A 725 -8.42 -25.84 5.05
CA GLU A 725 -9.23 -26.46 3.99
C GLU A 725 -8.38 -26.79 2.76
N GLU A 726 -7.57 -25.83 2.28
CA GLU A 726 -6.64 -26.04 1.17
C GLU A 726 -5.60 -27.15 1.47
N MET A 727 -5.15 -27.29 2.72
CA MET A 727 -4.22 -28.34 3.15
C MET A 727 -4.90 -29.72 3.24
N MET A 728 -6.19 -29.75 3.56
CA MET A 728 -7.00 -30.98 3.64
C MET A 728 -7.41 -31.48 2.26
N ASP A 729 -7.81 -30.59 1.35
CA ASP A 729 -8.26 -30.97 0.00
C ASP A 729 -7.09 -31.33 -0.93
N GLY A 730 -5.87 -30.95 -0.57
CA GLY A 730 -4.71 -30.97 -1.45
C GLY A 730 -4.77 -29.83 -2.47
N SER A 731 -3.67 -29.15 -2.72
CA SER A 731 -3.62 -28.13 -3.77
C SER A 731 -3.70 -28.81 -5.13
N THR A 732 -4.66 -28.42 -5.94
CA THR A 732 -4.69 -28.80 -7.35
C THR A 732 -3.69 -27.90 -8.07
N ASP A 733 -2.64 -28.50 -8.66
CA ASP A 733 -1.74 -27.75 -9.49
C ASP A 733 -2.44 -27.32 -10.79
N LYS A 734 -1.77 -26.46 -11.57
CA LYS A 734 -2.35 -25.89 -12.80
C LYS A 734 -2.64 -26.93 -13.88
N ASP A 735 -2.12 -28.13 -13.72
CA ASP A 735 -2.26 -29.27 -14.64
C ASP A 735 -3.38 -30.23 -14.19
N GLY A 736 -4.16 -29.84 -13.16
CA GLY A 736 -5.27 -30.65 -12.64
C GLY A 736 -4.84 -31.80 -11.73
N LYS A 737 -3.56 -31.90 -11.37
CA LYS A 737 -3.04 -32.97 -10.51
C LYS A 737 -3.14 -32.51 -9.06
N LYS A 738 -3.96 -33.18 -8.27
CA LYS A 738 -4.07 -32.93 -6.82
C LYS A 738 -2.80 -33.39 -6.11
N SER A 739 -2.19 -32.50 -5.32
CA SER A 739 -1.17 -32.90 -4.34
C SER A 739 -1.83 -33.77 -3.26
N ALA A 740 -1.08 -34.66 -2.65
CA ALA A 740 -1.59 -35.42 -1.52
C ALA A 740 -2.01 -34.46 -0.38
N PRO A 741 -3.12 -34.72 0.33
CA PRO A 741 -3.52 -33.97 1.50
C PRO A 741 -2.40 -33.91 2.54
N ILE A 742 -2.15 -32.74 3.10
CA ILE A 742 -1.14 -32.55 4.15
C ILE A 742 -1.73 -32.92 5.51
N ILE A 743 -2.99 -32.56 5.74
CA ILE A 743 -3.75 -32.90 6.94
C ILE A 743 -4.92 -33.83 6.57
N LYS A 744 -5.32 -34.70 7.48
CA LYS A 744 -6.42 -35.63 7.30
C LYS A 744 -7.76 -34.94 7.52
N GLU A 745 -7.87 -34.23 8.64
CA GLU A 745 -9.06 -33.51 9.04
C GLU A 745 -8.69 -32.41 10.05
N PHE A 746 -9.56 -31.43 10.23
CA PHE A 746 -9.46 -30.47 11.31
C PHE A 746 -10.82 -30.10 11.88
N THR A 747 -10.85 -29.68 13.14
CA THR A 747 -12.02 -29.16 13.82
C THR A 747 -11.72 -27.74 14.34
N SER A 748 -12.61 -26.78 14.09
CA SER A 748 -12.50 -25.42 14.61
C SER A 748 -13.46 -25.20 15.77
N LEU A 749 -12.91 -24.88 16.92
CA LEU A 749 -13.63 -24.42 18.12
C LEU A 749 -13.28 -22.96 18.43
N CYS A 750 -12.86 -22.22 17.41
CA CYS A 750 -12.51 -20.82 17.52
C CYS A 750 -13.72 -19.97 17.88
N THR A 751 -13.45 -18.89 18.63
CA THR A 751 -14.44 -17.85 18.94
C THR A 751 -13.88 -16.50 18.49
N GLU A 752 -14.61 -15.43 18.64
CA GLU A 752 -14.14 -14.07 18.40
C GLU A 752 -12.93 -13.65 19.28
N VAL A 753 -12.71 -14.36 20.38
CA VAL A 753 -11.64 -14.08 21.35
C VAL A 753 -10.55 -15.15 21.33
N ASN A 754 -10.91 -16.44 21.19
CA ASN A 754 -9.99 -17.55 21.35
C ASN A 754 -9.78 -18.32 20.05
N VAL A 755 -8.54 -18.71 19.80
CA VAL A 755 -8.16 -19.65 18.74
C VAL A 755 -8.14 -21.07 19.34
N ASN A 756 -8.75 -22.01 18.64
CA ASN A 756 -8.70 -23.44 18.98
C ASN A 756 -8.99 -24.27 17.72
N PHE A 757 -7.93 -24.73 17.06
CA PHE A 757 -8.01 -25.67 15.94
C PHE A 757 -7.38 -26.99 16.37
N THR A 758 -8.14 -28.06 16.29
CA THR A 758 -7.62 -29.43 16.39
C THR A 758 -7.32 -29.93 14.98
N VAL A 759 -6.08 -30.27 14.69
CA VAL A 759 -5.60 -30.72 13.38
C VAL A 759 -5.08 -32.15 13.50
N VAL A 760 -5.59 -33.06 12.68
CA VAL A 760 -5.20 -34.47 12.61
C VAL A 760 -4.43 -34.71 11.31
N PHE A 761 -3.22 -35.24 11.44
CA PHE A 761 -2.37 -35.61 10.30
C PHE A 761 -2.60 -37.08 9.89
N PRO A 762 -2.22 -37.46 8.66
CA PRO A 762 -2.08 -38.87 8.29
C PRO A 762 -1.09 -39.56 9.22
N LYS A 763 -1.32 -40.88 9.49
CA LYS A 763 -0.56 -41.69 10.46
C LYS A 763 0.96 -41.58 10.20
N GLY A 764 1.73 -41.21 11.25
CA GLY A 764 3.18 -41.07 11.22
C GLY A 764 3.68 -39.79 10.53
N LYS A 765 2.83 -39.00 9.85
CA LYS A 765 3.22 -37.80 9.13
C LYS A 765 3.66 -36.66 10.05
N LEU A 766 3.07 -36.57 11.23
CA LEU A 766 3.43 -35.54 12.21
C LEU A 766 4.87 -35.69 12.69
N ASP A 767 5.37 -36.91 12.90
CA ASP A 767 6.77 -37.14 13.31
C ASP A 767 7.74 -36.76 12.19
N GLU A 768 7.41 -37.04 10.91
CA GLU A 768 8.19 -36.60 9.76
C GLU A 768 8.26 -35.06 9.69
N ILE A 769 7.13 -34.39 9.93
CA ILE A 769 7.05 -32.93 9.93
C ILE A 769 7.90 -32.34 11.07
N ILE A 770 7.82 -32.87 12.27
CA ILE A 770 8.61 -32.43 13.43
C ILE A 770 10.11 -32.59 13.16
N ALA A 771 10.51 -33.66 12.49
CA ALA A 771 11.90 -33.92 12.12
C ALA A 771 12.41 -33.06 10.94
N SER A 772 11.51 -32.41 10.18
CA SER A 772 11.87 -31.57 9.05
C SER A 772 12.35 -30.18 9.47
N GLU A 773 13.15 -29.51 8.63
CA GLU A 773 13.62 -28.14 8.85
C GLU A 773 12.47 -27.15 9.01
N GLY A 774 12.36 -26.53 10.18
CA GLY A 774 11.29 -25.59 10.54
C GLY A 774 10.01 -26.25 11.06
N GLY A 775 9.92 -27.58 11.04
CA GLY A 775 8.89 -28.37 11.71
C GLY A 775 7.44 -27.94 11.44
N VAL A 776 6.60 -28.09 12.44
CA VAL A 776 5.18 -27.70 12.43
C VAL A 776 5.01 -26.21 12.21
N ASP A 777 5.86 -25.37 12.78
CA ASP A 777 5.80 -23.90 12.69
C ASP A 777 5.84 -23.43 11.23
N LYS A 778 6.75 -23.96 10.44
CA LYS A 778 6.93 -23.61 9.03
C LYS A 778 5.79 -24.17 8.15
N LEU A 779 5.45 -25.45 8.34
CA LEU A 779 4.41 -26.11 7.54
C LEU A 779 3.05 -25.49 7.79
N MET A 780 2.66 -25.34 9.06
CA MET A 780 1.38 -24.77 9.47
C MET A 780 1.38 -23.24 9.41
N LYS A 781 2.51 -22.64 8.97
CA LYS A 781 2.69 -21.16 8.91
C LYS A 781 2.36 -20.48 10.24
N LEU A 782 2.76 -21.06 11.36
CA LEU A 782 2.55 -20.52 12.71
C LEU A 782 3.59 -19.47 13.11
N THR A 783 4.32 -18.94 12.16
CA THR A 783 5.31 -17.87 12.37
C THR A 783 5.07 -16.71 11.41
N THR A 784 5.42 -15.50 11.85
CA THR A 784 5.54 -14.30 11.03
C THR A 784 6.69 -13.44 11.55
N THR A 785 7.21 -12.54 10.75
CA THR A 785 8.30 -11.64 11.15
C THR A 785 7.86 -10.18 11.04
N ILE A 786 8.33 -9.37 11.98
CA ILE A 786 8.21 -7.91 11.93
C ILE A 786 9.59 -7.27 11.97
N LYS A 787 9.72 -6.10 11.31
CA LYS A 787 10.94 -5.29 11.32
C LYS A 787 10.68 -3.96 12.00
N THR A 788 11.70 -3.40 12.65
CA THR A 788 11.66 -2.11 13.35
C THR A 788 12.56 -1.06 12.69
N SER A 789 13.03 -1.30 11.47
CA SER A 789 13.94 -0.41 10.73
C SER A 789 13.25 0.64 9.86
N ASN A 790 11.92 0.61 9.75
CA ASN A 790 11.18 1.55 8.91
C ASN A 790 10.38 2.55 9.77
N ILE A 791 11.08 3.45 10.44
CA ILE A 791 10.50 4.45 11.34
C ILE A 791 10.68 5.83 10.72
N HIS A 792 9.69 6.29 9.91
CA HIS A 792 9.63 7.67 9.44
C HIS A 792 8.42 8.33 10.10
N MET A 793 8.63 9.44 10.78
CA MET A 793 7.56 10.18 11.48
C MET A 793 7.78 11.68 11.39
N PHE A 794 6.71 12.45 11.61
CA PHE A 794 6.84 13.89 11.78
C PHE A 794 7.38 14.21 13.18
N ASN A 795 8.44 14.98 13.23
CA ASN A 795 9.03 15.49 14.48
C ASN A 795 8.24 16.71 15.05
N ALA A 796 8.76 17.33 16.09
CA ALA A 796 8.12 18.50 16.72
C ALA A 796 8.01 19.71 15.78
N GLU A 797 8.93 19.86 14.85
CA GLU A 797 8.95 20.92 13.83
C GLU A 797 8.10 20.58 12.61
N ARG A 798 7.31 19.49 12.68
CA ARG A 798 6.45 19.00 11.58
C ARG A 798 7.23 18.64 10.31
N LYS A 799 8.49 18.21 10.45
CA LYS A 799 9.35 17.70 9.38
C LYS A 799 9.45 16.20 9.46
N LEU A 800 9.45 15.53 8.31
CA LEU A 800 9.65 14.07 8.24
C LEU A 800 11.09 13.73 8.63
N LYS A 801 11.24 12.91 9.67
CA LYS A 801 12.51 12.42 10.21
C LYS A 801 12.53 10.90 10.18
N LYS A 802 13.65 10.31 9.77
CA LYS A 802 13.92 8.89 9.94
C LYS A 802 14.53 8.66 11.32
N TYR A 803 14.01 7.72 12.06
CA TYR A 803 14.55 7.23 13.32
C TYR A 803 15.19 5.88 13.07
N GLU A 804 16.45 5.72 13.46
CA GLU A 804 17.17 4.46 13.24
C GLU A 804 16.75 3.40 14.27
N HIS A 805 16.42 3.82 15.50
CA HIS A 805 16.00 2.95 16.60
C HIS A 805 14.86 3.57 17.39
N VAL A 806 14.10 2.74 18.09
CA VAL A 806 12.98 3.16 18.95
C VAL A 806 13.44 4.08 20.09
N GLU A 807 14.64 3.84 20.62
CA GLU A 807 15.23 4.65 21.69
C GLU A 807 15.43 6.10 21.27
N GLN A 808 15.89 6.34 20.03
CA GLN A 808 16.03 7.70 19.48
C GLN A 808 14.69 8.44 19.39
N LEU A 809 13.61 7.73 19.07
CA LEU A 809 12.26 8.28 19.08
C LEU A 809 11.84 8.68 20.52
N ILE A 810 12.16 7.83 21.51
CA ILE A 810 11.85 8.11 22.91
C ILE A 810 12.64 9.31 23.42
N ASP A 811 13.90 9.49 23.01
CA ASP A 811 14.74 10.64 23.38
C ASP A 811 14.17 11.95 22.89
N ASP A 812 13.77 12.02 21.61
CA ASP A 812 13.13 13.20 21.03
C ASP A 812 11.77 13.47 21.72
N TYR A 813 10.95 12.43 21.92
CA TYR A 813 9.67 12.52 22.63
C TYR A 813 9.86 13.04 24.06
N PHE A 814 10.84 12.52 24.81
CA PHE A 814 11.12 12.88 26.20
C PHE A 814 11.39 14.40 26.31
N SER A 815 12.20 14.93 25.42
CA SER A 815 12.54 16.35 25.37
C SER A 815 11.29 17.22 25.17
N VAL A 816 10.43 16.87 24.23
CA VAL A 816 9.18 17.59 23.93
C VAL A 816 8.19 17.51 25.10
N ARG A 817 8.04 16.35 25.73
CA ARG A 817 7.15 16.18 26.88
C ARG A 817 7.67 16.95 28.11
N TYR A 818 8.97 16.94 28.34
CA TYR A 818 9.57 17.70 29.46
C TYR A 818 9.32 19.21 29.29
N GLU A 819 9.48 19.74 28.08
CA GLU A 819 9.16 21.14 27.77
C GLU A 819 7.65 21.43 27.94
N ALA A 820 6.79 20.49 27.57
CA ALA A 820 5.34 20.64 27.79
C ALA A 820 4.99 20.73 29.28
N TYR A 821 5.65 19.96 30.17
CA TYR A 821 5.50 20.12 31.61
C TYR A 821 5.95 21.49 32.13
N GLN A 822 7.03 22.03 31.58
CA GLN A 822 7.52 23.35 31.93
C GLN A 822 6.47 24.42 31.57
N ARG A 823 5.95 24.41 30.33
CA ARG A 823 4.91 25.34 29.89
C ARG A 823 3.64 25.19 30.72
N ARG A 824 3.21 23.95 30.97
CA ARG A 824 2.02 23.66 31.81
C ARG A 824 2.21 24.18 33.25
N LYS A 825 3.35 23.95 33.89
CA LYS A 825 3.62 24.43 35.23
C LYS A 825 3.55 25.95 35.31
N LEU A 826 4.12 26.67 34.33
CA LEU A 826 4.05 28.13 34.25
C LEU A 826 2.61 28.60 34.09
N ALA A 827 1.82 28.00 33.20
CA ALA A 827 0.42 28.34 32.97
C ALA A 827 -0.44 28.11 34.24
N LEU A 828 -0.24 26.98 34.92
CA LEU A 828 -0.96 26.67 36.17
C LEU A 828 -0.59 27.64 37.29
N ILE A 829 0.69 28.03 37.43
CA ILE A 829 1.14 29.03 38.42
C ILE A 829 0.47 30.36 38.12
N GLU A 830 0.40 30.79 36.87
CA GLU A 830 -0.26 32.04 36.48
C GLU A 830 -1.77 31.97 36.74
N GLU A 831 -2.46 30.93 36.37
CA GLU A 831 -3.90 30.73 36.63
C GLU A 831 -4.22 30.77 38.11
N MET A 832 -3.47 29.99 38.92
CA MET A 832 -3.69 29.91 40.36
C MET A 832 -3.37 31.26 41.07
N SER A 833 -2.30 31.96 40.60
CA SER A 833 -1.96 33.29 41.09
C SER A 833 -3.07 34.30 40.80
N ASN A 834 -3.64 34.30 39.59
CA ASN A 834 -4.74 35.12 39.18
C ASN A 834 -6.02 34.79 39.99
N ARG A 835 -6.29 33.48 40.21
CA ARG A 835 -7.42 33.03 41.03
C ARG A 835 -7.26 33.47 42.47
N ALA A 836 -6.09 33.32 43.07
CA ALA A 836 -5.83 33.77 44.43
C ALA A 836 -6.00 35.29 44.58
N ARG A 837 -5.54 36.07 43.61
CA ARG A 837 -5.71 37.52 43.52
C ARG A 837 -7.21 37.92 43.46
N LEU A 838 -7.95 37.24 42.56
CA LEU A 838 -9.39 37.41 42.41
C LEU A 838 -10.15 37.16 43.73
N LEU A 839 -9.84 36.05 44.40
CA LEU A 839 -10.45 35.65 45.67
C LEU A 839 -10.09 36.65 46.77
N THR A 840 -8.84 37.14 46.80
CA THR A 840 -8.37 38.17 47.75
C THR A 840 -9.17 39.46 47.58
N ASN A 841 -9.31 39.94 46.34
CA ASN A 841 -10.06 41.18 46.06
C ASN A 841 -11.56 41.02 46.39
N LYS A 842 -12.19 39.87 46.07
CA LYS A 842 -13.59 39.58 46.42
C LYS A 842 -13.80 39.56 47.94
N ALA A 843 -12.95 38.89 48.69
CA ALA A 843 -13.06 38.84 50.16
C ALA A 843 -12.94 40.24 50.79
N ARG A 844 -11.91 41.01 50.40
CA ARG A 844 -11.72 42.39 50.83
C ARG A 844 -12.86 43.30 50.40
N TYR A 845 -13.41 43.14 49.21
CA TYR A 845 -14.57 43.92 48.76
C TYR A 845 -15.80 43.68 49.62
N VAL A 846 -16.18 42.43 49.86
CA VAL A 846 -17.32 42.09 50.74
C VAL A 846 -17.10 42.59 52.14
N GLU A 847 -15.90 42.44 52.70
CA GLU A 847 -15.51 42.94 54.02
C GLU A 847 -15.68 44.48 54.14
N TYR A 848 -15.17 45.22 53.09
CA TYR A 848 -15.28 46.69 53.07
C TYR A 848 -16.72 47.20 52.90
N VAL A 849 -17.58 46.41 52.23
CA VAL A 849 -19.02 46.72 52.16
C VAL A 849 -19.69 46.45 53.49
N LEU A 850 -19.36 45.39 54.22
CA LEU A 850 -19.93 45.05 55.54
C LEU A 850 -19.59 46.08 56.63
N ILE A 851 -18.45 46.74 56.55
CA ILE A 851 -18.03 47.79 57.51
C ILE A 851 -18.32 49.19 56.98
N ASP A 852 -19.17 49.33 55.96
CA ASP A 852 -19.59 50.59 55.31
C ASP A 852 -18.42 51.44 54.77
N LYS A 853 -17.25 50.86 54.57
CA LYS A 853 -16.08 51.51 53.92
C LYS A 853 -16.26 51.69 52.38
N ILE A 854 -17.03 50.83 51.79
CA ILE A 854 -17.45 50.90 50.38
C ILE A 854 -19.00 50.88 50.38
N ASP A 855 -19.60 51.97 49.90
CA ASP A 855 -21.04 52.07 49.66
C ASP A 855 -21.28 52.47 48.19
N LEU A 856 -21.95 51.62 47.41
CA LEU A 856 -22.27 51.85 46.02
C LEU A 856 -23.59 52.64 45.81
N ARG A 857 -24.42 52.80 46.83
CA ARG A 857 -25.73 53.37 46.67
C ARG A 857 -25.67 54.85 46.25
N ARG A 858 -26.40 55.21 45.22
CA ARG A 858 -26.53 56.59 44.70
C ARG A 858 -25.22 57.18 44.12
N LYS A 859 -24.21 56.34 43.71
CA LYS A 859 -22.96 56.79 43.12
C LYS A 859 -22.95 56.48 41.64
N THR A 860 -22.24 57.32 40.84
CA THR A 860 -22.02 57.09 39.46
C THR A 860 -20.96 56.00 39.28
N ALA A 861 -20.93 55.33 38.11
CA ALA A 861 -19.93 54.31 37.79
C ALA A 861 -18.47 54.86 37.88
N GLU A 862 -18.26 56.09 37.50
CA GLU A 862 -16.96 56.75 37.58
C GLU A 862 -16.52 56.93 39.06
N THR A 863 -17.43 57.37 39.92
CA THR A 863 -17.17 57.53 41.38
C THR A 863 -16.89 56.17 42.02
N VAL A 864 -17.60 55.12 41.64
CA VAL A 864 -17.37 53.76 42.12
C VAL A 864 -16.02 53.29 41.71
N ASN A 865 -15.62 53.44 40.42
CA ASN A 865 -14.32 53.04 39.91
C ASN A 865 -13.17 53.81 40.63
N ALA A 866 -13.32 55.11 40.82
CA ALA A 866 -12.33 55.90 41.56
C ALA A 866 -12.18 55.43 43.03
N MET A 867 -13.30 55.09 43.68
CA MET A 867 -13.30 54.56 45.05
C MET A 867 -12.65 53.19 45.17
N LEU A 868 -12.88 52.30 44.20
CA LEU A 868 -12.22 51.00 44.14
C LEU A 868 -10.73 51.13 43.86
N LEU A 869 -10.33 52.01 42.95
CA LEU A 869 -8.93 52.31 42.67
C LEU A 869 -8.22 52.87 43.92
N SER A 870 -8.83 53.85 44.65
CA SER A 870 -8.23 54.44 45.84
C SER A 870 -8.06 53.44 47.00
N ASN A 871 -8.86 52.35 46.99
CA ASN A 871 -8.75 51.25 47.96
C ASN A 871 -7.85 50.11 47.44
N SER A 872 -7.11 50.34 46.39
CA SER A 872 -6.13 49.38 45.80
C SER A 872 -6.75 48.04 45.43
N PHE A 873 -7.91 48.09 44.76
CA PHE A 873 -8.47 46.91 44.09
C PHE A 873 -7.91 46.80 42.68
N ASP A 874 -7.60 45.58 42.27
CA ASP A 874 -7.09 45.30 40.92
C ASP A 874 -8.20 45.41 39.88
N MET A 875 -7.90 46.04 38.73
CA MET A 875 -8.72 45.91 37.54
C MET A 875 -8.47 44.55 36.88
N ILE A 876 -9.54 43.87 36.46
CA ILE A 876 -9.48 42.65 35.65
C ILE A 876 -10.21 42.95 34.35
N ASP A 877 -9.57 42.65 33.22
CA ASP A 877 -10.07 42.95 31.87
C ASP A 877 -10.45 44.44 31.67
N GLY A 878 -9.72 45.32 32.34
CA GLY A 878 -9.92 46.76 32.26
C GLY A 878 -11.10 47.31 33.03
N ASP A 879 -11.74 46.51 33.87
CA ASP A 879 -12.88 46.99 34.70
C ASP A 879 -12.95 46.35 36.10
N TYR A 880 -13.93 46.76 36.91
CA TYR A 880 -14.21 46.20 38.22
C TYR A 880 -15.51 45.38 38.27
N LYS A 881 -16.06 44.96 37.10
CA LYS A 881 -17.35 44.24 37.05
C LYS A 881 -17.38 42.99 37.91
N TYR A 882 -16.26 42.32 38.13
CA TYR A 882 -16.15 41.12 38.97
C TYR A 882 -16.42 41.37 40.45
N LEU A 883 -16.34 42.63 40.92
CA LEU A 883 -16.72 43.12 42.28
C LEU A 883 -18.14 43.69 42.31
N VAL A 884 -18.42 44.67 41.45
CA VAL A 884 -19.68 45.45 41.50
C VAL A 884 -20.89 44.64 41.01
N LYS A 885 -20.73 43.56 40.27
CA LYS A 885 -21.80 42.64 39.84
C LYS A 885 -22.01 41.47 40.83
N MET A 886 -21.38 41.48 41.98
CA MET A 886 -21.65 40.44 42.99
C MET A 886 -23.09 40.56 43.49
N PRO A 887 -23.83 39.44 43.59
CA PRO A 887 -25.20 39.45 44.14
C PRO A 887 -25.21 39.99 45.57
N MET A 888 -26.25 40.76 45.94
CA MET A 888 -26.35 41.34 47.25
C MET A 888 -26.43 40.32 48.40
N ASP A 889 -26.97 39.15 48.15
CA ASP A 889 -27.02 38.02 49.08
C ASP A 889 -25.65 37.35 49.31
N SER A 890 -24.65 37.72 48.52
CA SER A 890 -23.26 37.29 48.71
C SER A 890 -22.47 38.19 49.66
N VAL A 891 -23.04 39.29 50.10
CA VAL A 891 -22.41 40.23 51.04
C VAL A 891 -22.75 39.83 52.49
N THR A 892 -22.12 38.75 52.97
CA THR A 892 -22.30 38.17 54.29
C THR A 892 -20.98 37.80 54.94
N THR A 893 -20.92 37.75 56.29
CA THR A 893 -19.72 37.32 57.01
C THR A 893 -19.31 35.86 56.62
N GLU A 894 -20.30 35.00 56.49
CA GLU A 894 -20.08 33.59 56.07
C GLU A 894 -19.42 33.52 54.71
N ASN A 895 -19.81 34.38 53.76
CA ASN A 895 -19.18 34.40 52.42
C ASN A 895 -17.74 34.94 52.45
N VAL A 896 -17.44 35.92 53.31
CA VAL A 896 -16.08 36.40 53.59
C VAL A 896 -15.19 35.24 54.06
N GLU A 897 -15.68 34.48 55.05
CA GLU A 897 -14.93 33.30 55.55
C GLU A 897 -14.72 32.22 54.49
N LYS A 898 -15.76 31.96 53.70
CA LYS A 898 -15.67 31.01 52.56
C LYS A 898 -14.63 31.45 51.55
N LEU A 899 -14.68 32.71 51.09
CA LEU A 899 -13.71 33.27 50.11
C LEU A 899 -12.28 33.29 50.67
N ARG A 900 -12.08 33.57 51.95
CA ARG A 900 -10.77 33.50 52.59
C ARG A 900 -10.25 32.08 52.65
N ARG A 901 -11.10 31.11 52.97
CA ARG A 901 -10.72 29.68 52.98
C ARG A 901 -10.30 29.21 51.58
N GLU A 902 -11.10 29.51 50.57
CA GLU A 902 -10.78 29.17 49.17
C GLU A 902 -9.49 29.85 48.70
N ARG A 903 -9.24 31.11 49.08
CA ARG A 903 -7.99 31.82 48.84
C ARG A 903 -6.80 31.12 49.48
N ASP A 904 -6.88 30.79 50.77
CA ASP A 904 -5.79 30.20 51.53
C ASP A 904 -5.47 28.76 51.07
N GLU A 905 -6.47 28.04 50.62
CA GLU A 905 -6.33 26.74 49.96
C GLU A 905 -5.62 26.89 48.60
N THR A 906 -6.07 27.83 47.75
CA THR A 906 -5.43 28.14 46.46
C THR A 906 -3.98 28.59 46.64
N LEU A 907 -3.65 29.39 47.65
CA LEU A 907 -2.28 29.81 47.95
C LEU A 907 -1.40 28.66 48.42
N ARG A 908 -1.93 27.73 49.22
CA ARG A 908 -1.21 26.51 49.63
C ARG A 908 -0.92 25.60 48.43
N GLU A 909 -1.91 25.37 47.60
CA GLU A 909 -1.73 24.58 46.36
C GLU A 909 -0.72 25.23 45.42
N LEU A 910 -0.76 26.56 45.26
CA LEU A 910 0.20 27.34 44.49
C LEU A 910 1.64 27.17 45.01
N GLU A 911 1.84 27.20 46.32
CA GLU A 911 3.16 27.01 46.92
C GLU A 911 3.65 25.57 46.74
N VAL A 912 2.79 24.59 46.91
CA VAL A 912 3.10 23.17 46.62
C VAL A 912 3.49 23.01 45.16
N LEU A 913 2.75 23.64 44.21
CA LEU A 913 3.06 23.56 42.78
C LEU A 913 4.39 24.22 42.45
N ARG A 914 4.72 25.37 43.08
CA ARG A 914 6.04 26.03 42.90
C ARG A 914 7.20 25.15 43.32
N GLN A 915 7.06 24.44 44.45
CA GLN A 915 8.08 23.56 45.01
C GLN A 915 8.18 22.22 44.29
N THR A 916 7.11 21.76 43.63
CA THR A 916 7.10 20.48 42.90
C THR A 916 7.96 20.58 41.63
N THR A 917 8.95 19.69 41.46
CA THR A 917 9.78 19.67 40.25
C THR A 917 9.01 19.11 39.04
N LEU A 918 9.52 19.30 37.82
CA LEU A 918 8.89 18.76 36.61
C LEU A 918 8.92 17.23 36.61
N GLU A 919 10.02 16.65 37.11
CA GLU A 919 10.18 15.20 37.22
C GLU A 919 9.13 14.64 38.22
N GLN A 920 8.92 15.31 39.35
CA GLN A 920 7.92 14.89 40.33
C GLN A 920 6.49 14.98 39.78
N MET A 921 6.18 15.99 38.94
CA MET A 921 4.89 16.09 38.25
C MET A 921 4.70 14.89 37.33
N TRP A 922 5.71 14.58 36.51
CA TRP A 922 5.64 13.48 35.58
C TRP A 922 5.56 12.12 36.28
N LEU A 923 6.38 11.87 37.30
CA LEU A 923 6.35 10.64 38.10
C LEU A 923 4.98 10.38 38.72
N ARG A 924 4.33 11.39 39.30
CA ARG A 924 2.97 11.25 39.86
C ARG A 924 1.94 10.84 38.81
N GLU A 925 2.03 11.41 37.61
CA GLU A 925 1.13 11.05 36.51
C GLU A 925 1.42 9.67 35.95
N LEU A 926 2.69 9.24 35.91
CA LEU A 926 3.05 7.87 35.53
C LEU A 926 2.50 6.85 36.53
N ASP A 927 2.55 7.14 37.82
CA ASP A 927 1.99 6.27 38.88
C ASP A 927 0.46 6.17 38.74
N ALA A 928 -0.21 7.29 38.50
CA ALA A 928 -1.66 7.31 38.25
C ALA A 928 -2.04 6.55 36.97
N LEU A 929 -1.27 6.70 35.90
CA LEU A 929 -1.48 5.97 34.66
C LEU A 929 -1.28 4.46 34.84
N GLU A 930 -0.24 4.05 35.56
CA GLU A 930 0.05 2.65 35.82
C GLU A 930 -1.10 1.95 36.56
N LEU A 931 -1.68 2.64 37.56
CA LEU A 931 -2.86 2.16 38.27
C LEU A 931 -4.07 2.03 37.33
N ARG A 932 -4.37 3.08 36.55
CA ARG A 932 -5.45 3.06 35.55
C ARG A 932 -5.28 2.02 34.48
N TYR A 933 -4.05 1.79 34.02
CA TYR A 933 -3.76 0.74 33.04
C TYR A 933 -4.00 -0.67 33.63
N ARG A 934 -3.70 -0.86 34.92
CA ARG A 934 -4.01 -2.12 35.62
C ARG A 934 -5.50 -2.39 35.66
N ASP A 935 -6.29 -1.38 36.02
CA ASP A 935 -7.77 -1.46 36.04
C ASP A 935 -8.33 -1.72 34.63
N TYR A 936 -7.83 -1.00 33.64
CA TYR A 936 -8.18 -1.17 32.22
C TYR A 936 -7.92 -2.61 31.75
N LYS A 937 -6.74 -3.15 32.05
CA LYS A 937 -6.37 -4.50 31.65
C LYS A 937 -7.28 -5.54 32.30
N LYS A 938 -7.55 -5.41 33.60
CA LYS A 938 -8.46 -6.30 34.33
C LYS A 938 -9.86 -6.28 33.71
N LEU A 939 -10.43 -5.10 33.48
CA LEU A 939 -11.75 -4.96 32.85
C LEU A 939 -11.79 -5.65 31.47
N ARG A 940 -10.75 -5.48 30.64
CA ARG A 940 -10.64 -6.12 29.33
C ARG A 940 -10.57 -7.64 29.43
N GLU A 941 -9.81 -8.18 30.38
CA GLU A 941 -9.72 -9.63 30.67
C GLU A 941 -11.06 -10.20 31.17
N ASP A 942 -11.75 -9.47 32.07
CA ASP A 942 -13.04 -9.87 32.60
C ASP A 942 -14.12 -9.94 31.51
N LEU A 943 -14.20 -8.95 30.63
CA LEU A 943 -15.11 -8.93 29.48
C LEU A 943 -14.84 -10.08 28.51
N GLN A 944 -13.58 -10.38 28.21
CA GLN A 944 -13.20 -11.51 27.37
C GLN A 944 -13.54 -12.85 27.99
N SER A 945 -13.43 -12.96 29.32
CA SER A 945 -13.76 -14.18 30.09
C SER A 945 -15.27 -14.39 30.19
N ALA A 946 -16.07 -13.33 30.35
CA ALA A 946 -17.54 -13.38 30.41
C ALA A 946 -18.13 -13.90 29.10
N VAL A 947 -17.63 -13.42 27.94
CA VAL A 947 -18.03 -13.91 26.62
C VAL A 947 -17.72 -15.40 26.44
N ALA A 948 -16.62 -15.89 26.98
CA ALA A 948 -16.25 -17.30 26.94
C ALA A 948 -17.15 -18.19 27.83
N THR A 949 -17.70 -17.64 28.92
CA THR A 949 -18.49 -18.37 29.92
C THR A 949 -19.96 -18.46 29.54
N GLU A 950 -20.57 -17.42 28.97
CA GLU A 950 -21.96 -17.47 28.47
C GLU A 950 -22.15 -18.51 27.38
N LYS A 951 -21.22 -18.68 26.46
CA LYS A 951 -21.27 -19.72 25.43
C LYS A 951 -21.13 -21.15 25.98
N LYS A 952 -20.48 -21.33 27.14
CA LYS A 952 -20.44 -22.63 27.83
C LYS A 952 -21.76 -22.96 28.53
N SER A 953 -22.47 -21.99 29.05
CA SER A 953 -23.78 -22.20 29.72
C SER A 953 -24.90 -22.55 28.73
N LEU A 954 -24.88 -21.95 27.53
CA LEU A 954 -25.81 -22.26 26.45
C LEU A 954 -25.62 -23.64 25.84
N LYS A 955 -24.37 -24.19 25.82
CA LYS A 955 -24.10 -25.57 25.40
C LYS A 955 -24.48 -26.63 26.45
N ARG A 956 -24.63 -26.23 27.72
CA ARG A 956 -25.13 -27.15 28.78
C ARG A 956 -26.65 -27.21 28.89
N LYS A 957 -27.37 -26.31 28.21
CA LYS A 957 -28.84 -26.26 28.19
C LYS A 957 -29.41 -26.82 26.85
N LYS A 958 -28.61 -27.31 25.96
CA LYS A 958 -28.97 -28.13 24.81
C LYS A 958 -28.47 -29.60 25.04
#